data_2ab63dee874a7742fa2b63ec4c29ae88
#
_entry.id   2ab63dee874a7742fa2b63ec4c29ae88
#
_cell.length_a   1.000
_cell.length_b   1.000
_cell.length_c   1.000
_cell.angle_alpha   90.00
_cell.angle_beta   90.00
_cell.angle_gamma   90.00
#
_symmetry.space_group_name_H-M   'P 1'
#
loop_
_entity.id
_entity.type
_entity.pdbx_description
1 polymer ?
#
loop_
_entity_poly.entity_id
_entity_poly.type
_entity_poly.pdbx_seq_one_letter_code
_entity_poly.pdbx_strand_id
1 'polypeptide(L)'
;MTARDGAGGKGAGARGKRPGERGTGLRSVAGQVFALEALIALLVIAAAVFVTFYQARSDTQRDAEVRSLAVAEAFAKAPGIDAALASPDPTVVLQKRAEETRRATGVDFIAVLSRDGVRYTDSDPELIGRRATGDLSRAVVDGESYTELFRGAPNDAVRAVVPVVTDQGRIVGMVTSGVEVENITDAVRDRLPLLIGAAGGALVLAVGGAALVSRRLRRQTHGLGPTEMTRMKEHHEAVLHAVREGVLIVGPDRRLLLANDEARRLLGLTPDMERRHVSELGLDARTVELLESGRSATDEVHRAGDRLLAVSVRPTLPAGRESGCVMTMRDTTELAALSGRAAVARGRLQLLYEAGVRIGTTLEVVRTAEELAEVAVPRFADFATVELLEPVLRGEEPPSSSPATTEMRRTALSGLRPDQPLQPVGDTIRFDVRSTPMATALNAGHAVAQAELASAEGWREQDPEGAAQALAYGMHSLLTVPLLARGVVLGMANFWRADTPEPFGEEDLSFAEELAARAAVAIDNARRFTREHAMAVTLQRSLLPRVLPLQSAVDVSYRYLPAKAGVGGDWFDVIPLPGARVALVVGDVVGHGLHAAATMGRLRTAVHNFSTLDVPPDELLGHLDELTGRIDDRESEGPDGEERRREEGITGATCLYAIYDPASGVCTVASAGHPGPALVAPDGRVDFPELAPGLPLGLGLGDVPFEATELLLPEGSKLVLFTDGLLEDRGRDLDTGLGLLRSALARPDRSPEQTCADVLATLLSPTPRDDIALLVARTRLLDRERIAEWEVARDPSAVSPVRNAAAAKLSEWGLDGLAFTAELVLSELITNAVRYGADPVRVRLLHDRTLICEVSDGSSTSPHLRHAAATDEGGRGLYLVAQYADRWGTRYGRRGKTIWAELRVGADDAEPVVTAVPDLDALEDLAW
;
A
#
# COMPACT_ATOMS: atom_id res chain seq x y z
N MET A 1 -66.23 22.67 -6.34
CA MET A 1 -67.29 23.10 -7.26
C MET A 1 -67.88 21.83 -7.92
N THR A 2 -69.04 21.50 -7.48
CA THR A 2 -70.25 20.88 -8.18
C THR A 2 -69.96 19.51 -8.79
N ALA A 3 -70.49 18.49 -8.27
CA ALA A 3 -71.87 18.07 -8.03
C ALA A 3 -72.36 17.10 -9.15
N ARG A 4 -72.87 15.99 -8.62
CA ARG A 4 -74.16 15.35 -8.91
C ARG A 4 -74.24 14.42 -10.08
N ASP A 5 -74.81 13.36 -10.02
CA ASP A 5 -75.96 12.57 -9.51
C ASP A 5 -76.21 11.49 -10.55
N GLY A 6 -76.66 10.40 -10.35
CA GLY A 6 -77.64 9.79 -9.55
C GLY A 6 -77.98 8.39 -10.03
N ALA A 7 -78.41 7.61 -9.09
CA ALA A 7 -79.59 6.85 -8.95
C ALA A 7 -79.92 5.75 -10.00
N GLY A 8 -80.11 4.56 -9.62
CA GLY A 8 -81.12 3.81 -8.90
C GLY A 8 -81.18 2.41 -9.53
N GLY A 9 -81.43 1.41 -8.77
CA GLY A 9 -82.59 0.75 -8.39
C GLY A 9 -82.44 -0.73 -8.11
N LYS A 10 -82.74 -1.07 -6.92
CA LYS A 10 -83.52 -2.19 -6.33
C LYS A 10 -83.47 -3.58 -6.96
N GLY A 11 -83.16 -4.55 -6.11
CA GLY A 11 -83.71 -5.90 -6.29
C GLY A 11 -83.18 -6.91 -5.24
N ALA A 12 -83.92 -7.20 -4.24
CA ALA A 12 -83.69 -7.99 -3.06
C ALA A 12 -83.41 -9.49 -3.26
N GLY A 13 -82.75 -10.11 -2.33
CA GLY A 13 -82.57 -11.56 -2.23
C GLY A 13 -81.62 -11.99 -1.12
N ALA A 14 -82.07 -11.95 0.10
CA ALA A 14 -81.43 -12.47 1.33
C ALA A 14 -81.33 -13.99 1.32
N ARG A 15 -80.19 -14.53 1.62
CA ARG A 15 -79.99 -15.78 2.40
C ARG A 15 -78.58 -15.91 2.99
N GLY A 16 -78.58 -16.17 4.30
CA GLY A 16 -77.55 -16.26 5.34
C GLY A 16 -76.20 -16.94 4.95
N LYS A 17 -75.19 -16.29 5.43
CA LYS A 17 -73.85 -16.91 5.57
C LYS A 17 -73.62 -17.09 7.11
N ARG A 18 -73.52 -18.36 7.54
CA ARG A 18 -72.87 -18.76 8.78
C ARG A 18 -71.40 -18.40 8.81
N PRO A 19 -70.86 -17.99 9.94
CA PRO A 19 -69.42 -17.71 10.03
C PRO A 19 -68.63 -19.01 10.19
N GLY A 20 -67.89 -19.39 9.17
CA GLY A 20 -66.94 -20.52 9.18
C GLY A 20 -65.52 -20.06 9.42
N GLU A 21 -64.98 -20.46 10.52
CA GLU A 21 -63.60 -20.61 10.99
C GLU A 21 -62.46 -20.12 10.03
N ARG A 22 -61.80 -19.07 10.48
CA ARG A 22 -60.47 -18.71 10.05
C ARG A 22 -59.45 -19.71 10.60
N GLY A 23 -59.26 -20.83 9.90
CA GLY A 23 -58.17 -21.76 10.17
C GLY A 23 -56.83 -21.10 9.83
N THR A 24 -55.93 -21.09 10.78
CA THR A 24 -54.58 -20.56 10.71
C THR A 24 -53.82 -21.09 9.50
N GLY A 25 -53.26 -20.18 8.68
CA GLY A 25 -52.58 -20.43 7.41
C GLY A 25 -51.31 -21.29 7.45
N LEU A 26 -50.99 -21.93 8.56
CA LEU A 26 -49.81 -22.78 8.78
C LEU A 26 -50.00 -24.25 8.35
N ARG A 27 -51.18 -24.65 7.96
CA ARG A 27 -51.47 -26.06 7.55
C ARG A 27 -51.33 -26.31 6.04
N SER A 28 -51.05 -25.31 5.23
CA SER A 28 -50.75 -25.51 3.79
C SER A 28 -49.24 -25.61 3.55
N VAL A 29 -48.79 -26.43 2.59
CA VAL A 29 -47.37 -26.58 2.21
C VAL A 29 -46.72 -25.21 1.99
N ALA A 30 -47.44 -24.29 1.33
CA ALA A 30 -46.96 -22.92 1.12
C ALA A 30 -46.79 -22.12 2.43
N GLY A 31 -47.58 -22.39 3.47
CA GLY A 31 -47.44 -21.77 4.78
C GLY A 31 -46.28 -22.33 5.60
N GLN A 32 -46.00 -23.63 5.42
CA GLN A 32 -44.85 -24.28 6.07
C GLN A 32 -43.51 -23.85 5.43
N VAL A 33 -43.45 -23.72 4.10
CA VAL A 33 -42.29 -23.20 3.37
C VAL A 33 -42.01 -21.75 3.77
N PHE A 34 -43.03 -20.90 3.82
CA PHE A 34 -42.89 -19.52 4.28
C PHE A 34 -42.35 -19.40 5.71
N ALA A 35 -42.87 -20.23 6.63
CA ALA A 35 -42.40 -20.22 8.01
C ALA A 35 -40.94 -20.70 8.13
N LEU A 36 -40.55 -21.69 7.33
CA LEU A 36 -39.17 -22.20 7.29
C LEU A 36 -38.21 -21.16 6.67
N GLU A 37 -38.55 -20.55 5.56
CA GLU A 37 -37.72 -19.49 4.93
C GLU A 37 -37.57 -18.26 5.84
N ALA A 38 -38.64 -17.82 6.50
CA ALA A 38 -38.58 -16.73 7.45
C ALA A 38 -37.69 -17.05 8.66
N LEU A 39 -37.75 -18.30 9.17
CA LEU A 39 -36.91 -18.76 10.26
C LEU A 39 -35.43 -18.82 9.86
N ILE A 40 -35.14 -19.35 8.68
CA ILE A 40 -33.75 -19.41 8.15
C ILE A 40 -33.19 -17.99 7.97
N ALA A 41 -33.97 -17.07 7.38
CA ALA A 41 -33.56 -15.68 7.20
C ALA A 41 -33.25 -15.00 8.54
N LEU A 42 -34.10 -15.21 9.55
CA LEU A 42 -33.90 -14.69 10.89
C LEU A 42 -32.61 -15.22 11.53
N LEU A 43 -32.35 -16.53 11.40
CA LEU A 43 -31.17 -17.16 11.99
C LEU A 43 -29.89 -16.66 11.30
N VAL A 44 -29.88 -16.50 9.97
CA VAL A 44 -28.73 -16.00 9.21
C VAL A 44 -28.43 -14.55 9.58
N ILE A 45 -29.46 -13.69 9.66
CA ILE A 45 -29.31 -12.29 10.05
C ILE A 45 -28.81 -12.18 11.51
N ALA A 46 -29.35 -12.98 12.40
CA ALA A 46 -28.90 -13.01 13.78
C ALA A 46 -27.45 -13.45 13.94
N ALA A 47 -27.05 -14.48 13.17
CA ALA A 47 -25.67 -14.96 13.14
C ALA A 47 -24.72 -13.89 12.57
N ALA A 48 -25.11 -13.20 11.49
CA ALA A 48 -24.32 -12.14 10.90
C ALA A 48 -24.11 -10.96 11.86
N VAL A 49 -25.18 -10.52 12.53
CA VAL A 49 -25.10 -9.45 13.55
C VAL A 49 -24.20 -9.88 14.71
N PHE A 50 -24.33 -11.13 15.15
CA PHE A 50 -23.51 -11.66 16.24
C PHE A 50 -22.02 -11.70 15.86
N VAL A 51 -21.69 -12.16 14.66
CA VAL A 51 -20.28 -12.23 14.17
C VAL A 51 -19.70 -10.81 14.06
N THR A 52 -20.44 -9.87 13.47
CA THR A 52 -19.98 -8.48 13.31
C THR A 52 -19.77 -7.80 14.65
N PHE A 53 -20.69 -8.02 15.60
CA PHE A 53 -20.56 -7.51 16.97
C PHE A 53 -19.34 -8.11 17.69
N TYR A 54 -19.13 -9.42 17.54
CA TYR A 54 -17.99 -10.10 18.16
C TYR A 54 -16.65 -9.64 17.56
N GLN A 55 -16.59 -9.45 16.24
CA GLN A 55 -15.39 -8.90 15.56
C GLN A 55 -15.11 -7.47 16.01
N ALA A 56 -16.10 -6.57 15.97
CA ALA A 56 -15.91 -5.18 16.39
C ALA A 56 -15.38 -5.08 17.84
N ARG A 57 -15.88 -5.95 18.74
CA ARG A 57 -15.39 -6.00 20.12
C ARG A 57 -13.95 -6.50 20.22
N SER A 58 -13.61 -7.53 19.42
CA SER A 58 -12.24 -8.11 19.42
C SER A 58 -11.21 -7.12 18.88
N ASP A 59 -11.56 -6.39 17.82
CA ASP A 59 -10.67 -5.41 17.19
C ASP A 59 -10.41 -4.24 18.15
N THR A 60 -11.45 -3.63 18.70
CA THR A 60 -11.30 -2.54 19.68
C THR A 60 -10.49 -2.96 20.92
N GLN A 61 -10.61 -4.22 21.34
CA GLN A 61 -9.81 -4.73 22.47
C GLN A 61 -8.34 -4.88 22.10
N ARG A 62 -8.04 -5.38 20.90
CA ARG A 62 -6.64 -5.49 20.40
C ARG A 62 -5.97 -4.12 20.27
N ASP A 63 -6.69 -3.15 19.72
CA ASP A 63 -6.18 -1.78 19.59
C ASP A 63 -5.87 -1.19 20.98
N ALA A 64 -6.74 -1.43 21.97
CA ALA A 64 -6.48 -1.01 23.35
C ALA A 64 -5.25 -1.71 23.97
N GLU A 65 -5.02 -3.01 23.66
CA GLU A 65 -3.84 -3.75 24.12
C GLU A 65 -2.56 -3.18 23.54
N VAL A 66 -2.53 -2.96 22.21
CA VAL A 66 -1.36 -2.42 21.51
C VAL A 66 -1.03 -0.99 21.99
N ARG A 67 -2.05 -0.13 22.07
CA ARG A 67 -1.88 1.25 22.53
C ARG A 67 -1.39 1.31 23.99
N SER A 68 -2.00 0.54 24.88
CA SER A 68 -1.59 0.51 26.29
C SER A 68 -0.16 0.02 26.45
N LEU A 69 0.25 -0.99 25.67
CA LEU A 69 1.61 -1.51 25.74
C LEU A 69 2.62 -0.48 25.22
N ALA A 70 2.39 0.09 24.05
CA ALA A 70 3.27 1.09 23.45
C ALA A 70 3.48 2.30 24.36
N VAL A 71 2.40 2.82 24.98
CA VAL A 71 2.51 3.96 25.92
C VAL A 71 3.26 3.59 27.19
N ALA A 72 3.00 2.40 27.74
CA ALA A 72 3.72 1.95 28.94
C ALA A 72 5.21 1.73 28.67
N GLU A 73 5.57 1.17 27.51
CA GLU A 73 6.96 0.98 27.11
C GLU A 73 7.68 2.30 26.85
N ALA A 74 7.07 3.20 26.07
CA ALA A 74 7.64 4.51 25.81
C ALA A 74 7.90 5.28 27.13
N PHE A 75 6.92 5.25 28.04
CA PHE A 75 7.07 5.93 29.33
C PHE A 75 8.10 5.25 30.25
N ALA A 76 8.16 3.92 30.25
CA ALA A 76 9.10 3.17 31.07
C ALA A 76 10.57 3.38 30.63
N LYS A 77 10.78 3.55 29.32
CA LYS A 77 12.10 3.79 28.69
C LYS A 77 12.45 5.29 28.60
N ALA A 78 11.53 6.20 28.99
CA ALA A 78 11.77 7.62 28.87
C ALA A 78 12.94 8.07 29.79
N PRO A 79 13.82 8.95 29.29
CA PRO A 79 15.02 9.39 30.03
C PRO A 79 14.69 9.92 31.43
N GLY A 80 15.45 9.46 32.41
CA GLY A 80 15.34 9.92 33.78
C GLY A 80 14.19 9.36 34.61
N ILE A 81 13.44 8.39 34.11
CA ILE A 81 12.39 7.69 34.89
C ILE A 81 13.00 6.88 36.05
N ASP A 82 14.08 6.21 35.80
CA ASP A 82 14.87 5.46 36.81
C ASP A 82 15.41 6.38 37.89
N ALA A 83 15.97 7.53 37.51
CA ALA A 83 16.44 8.55 38.43
C ALA A 83 15.30 9.20 39.25
N ALA A 84 14.16 9.44 38.61
CA ALA A 84 12.97 9.96 39.27
C ALA A 84 12.38 8.96 40.28
N LEU A 85 12.36 7.67 39.95
CA LEU A 85 11.98 6.59 40.88
C LEU A 85 12.93 6.46 42.10
N ALA A 86 14.19 6.81 41.92
CA ALA A 86 15.17 6.82 43.01
C ALA A 86 15.15 8.11 43.86
N SER A 87 14.35 9.12 43.50
CA SER A 87 14.25 10.39 44.22
C SER A 87 13.55 10.23 45.59
N PRO A 88 13.74 11.15 46.52
CA PRO A 88 13.07 11.11 47.83
C PRO A 88 11.54 11.21 47.73
N ASP A 89 11.01 11.86 46.71
CA ASP A 89 9.58 11.96 46.40
C ASP A 89 9.31 11.78 44.90
N PRO A 90 9.21 10.52 44.43
CA PRO A 90 8.95 10.22 43.01
C PRO A 90 7.64 10.81 42.47
N THR A 91 6.65 10.98 43.35
CA THR A 91 5.33 11.48 42.94
C THR A 91 5.39 12.89 42.37
N VAL A 92 6.15 13.79 43.03
CA VAL A 92 6.28 15.20 42.61
C VAL A 92 6.84 15.31 41.19
N VAL A 93 7.81 14.43 40.87
CA VAL A 93 8.51 14.46 39.58
C VAL A 93 7.69 13.77 38.51
N LEU A 94 7.06 12.62 38.80
CA LEU A 94 6.47 11.74 37.79
C LEU A 94 4.98 12.03 37.54
N GLN A 95 4.22 12.57 38.51
CA GLN A 95 2.77 12.75 38.38
C GLN A 95 2.41 13.70 37.23
N LYS A 96 3.15 14.81 37.08
CA LYS A 96 2.89 15.77 36.01
C LYS A 96 3.17 15.13 34.63
N ARG A 97 4.31 14.45 34.49
CA ARG A 97 4.69 13.76 33.24
C ARG A 97 3.70 12.64 32.88
N ALA A 98 3.28 11.84 33.84
CA ALA A 98 2.30 10.78 33.62
C ALA A 98 0.96 11.34 33.14
N GLU A 99 0.51 12.46 33.71
CA GLU A 99 -0.77 13.09 33.33
C GLU A 99 -0.69 13.78 31.95
N GLU A 100 0.43 14.40 31.61
CA GLU A 100 0.67 14.99 30.28
C GLU A 100 0.70 13.89 29.22
N THR A 101 1.46 12.81 29.43
CA THR A 101 1.49 11.67 28.50
C THR A 101 0.11 11.00 28.36
N ARG A 102 -0.64 10.84 29.45
CA ARG A 102 -1.99 10.29 29.43
C ARG A 102 -2.92 11.08 28.49
N ARG A 103 -2.88 12.42 28.60
CA ARG A 103 -3.71 13.32 27.77
C ARG A 103 -3.28 13.26 26.30
N ALA A 104 -1.99 13.19 26.04
CA ALA A 104 -1.46 13.15 24.67
C ALA A 104 -1.74 11.82 23.96
N THR A 105 -1.73 10.70 24.68
CA THR A 105 -1.84 9.34 24.10
C THR A 105 -3.24 8.75 24.12
N GLY A 106 -4.18 9.41 24.81
CA GLY A 106 -5.58 8.96 24.90
C GLY A 106 -5.78 7.64 25.66
N VAL A 107 -4.85 7.24 26.54
CA VAL A 107 -5.06 6.17 27.51
C VAL A 107 -5.78 6.73 28.74
N ASP A 108 -6.57 5.91 29.43
CA ASP A 108 -7.38 6.38 30.56
C ASP A 108 -6.56 6.56 31.84
N PHE A 109 -5.47 5.82 31.98
CA PHE A 109 -4.55 5.98 33.09
C PHE A 109 -3.11 5.58 32.77
N ILE A 110 -2.15 6.26 33.39
CA ILE A 110 -0.73 5.89 33.48
C ILE A 110 -0.34 5.92 34.96
N ALA A 111 0.06 4.77 35.48
CA ALA A 111 0.53 4.68 36.87
C ALA A 111 1.94 4.14 36.95
N VAL A 112 2.82 4.86 37.59
CA VAL A 112 4.18 4.43 37.92
C VAL A 112 4.19 3.80 39.29
N LEU A 113 4.70 2.59 39.39
CA LEU A 113 4.67 1.77 40.59
C LEU A 113 6.08 1.54 41.09
N SER A 114 6.24 1.49 42.41
CA SER A 114 7.46 0.97 43.04
C SER A 114 7.62 -0.54 42.75
N ARG A 115 8.78 -1.08 43.00
CA ARG A 115 9.04 -2.53 42.93
C ARG A 115 8.07 -3.35 43.80
N ASP A 116 7.58 -2.77 44.87
CA ASP A 116 6.61 -3.41 45.79
C ASP A 116 5.16 -3.14 45.39
N GLY A 117 4.92 -2.51 44.24
CA GLY A 117 3.62 -2.23 43.68
C GLY A 117 2.90 -1.03 44.30
N VAL A 118 3.58 -0.12 45.01
CA VAL A 118 2.99 1.12 45.54
C VAL A 118 2.94 2.15 44.38
N ARG A 119 1.78 2.80 44.19
CA ARG A 119 1.61 3.82 43.16
C ARG A 119 2.28 5.13 43.54
N TYR A 120 3.14 5.60 42.66
CA TYR A 120 3.72 6.94 42.73
C TYR A 120 2.93 7.93 41.87
N THR A 121 2.30 7.45 40.78
CA THR A 121 1.40 8.26 39.95
C THR A 121 0.11 7.49 39.68
N ASP A 122 -0.96 8.21 39.48
CA ASP A 122 -2.23 7.66 39.00
C ASP A 122 -3.12 8.78 38.45
N SER A 123 -4.04 8.49 37.54
CA SER A 123 -5.07 9.41 37.05
C SER A 123 -6.03 9.82 38.17
N ASP A 124 -6.25 8.93 39.13
CA ASP A 124 -7.00 9.22 40.38
C ASP A 124 -6.03 9.51 41.54
N PRO A 125 -5.94 10.76 42.00
CA PRO A 125 -5.03 11.14 43.08
C PRO A 125 -5.26 10.37 44.42
N GLU A 126 -6.45 9.84 44.64
CA GLU A 126 -6.75 9.07 45.88
C GLU A 126 -6.07 7.69 45.89
N LEU A 127 -5.63 7.21 44.71
CA LEU A 127 -4.93 5.93 44.58
C LEU A 127 -3.41 6.06 44.73
N ILE A 128 -2.86 7.26 44.74
CA ILE A 128 -1.42 7.49 44.97
C ILE A 128 -1.06 7.09 46.38
N GLY A 129 0.03 6.36 46.52
CA GLY A 129 0.48 5.79 47.82
C GLY A 129 -0.17 4.47 48.20
N ARG A 130 -1.22 4.04 47.47
CA ARG A 130 -1.85 2.72 47.68
C ARG A 130 -1.17 1.66 46.83
N ARG A 131 -1.21 0.40 47.24
CA ARG A 131 -0.74 -0.71 46.43
C ARG A 131 -1.67 -0.96 45.24
N ALA A 132 -1.07 -1.17 44.08
CA ALA A 132 -1.77 -1.61 42.88
C ALA A 132 -2.30 -3.03 43.09
N THR A 133 -3.50 -3.28 42.59
CA THR A 133 -4.13 -4.61 42.61
C THR A 133 -3.76 -5.41 41.36
N GLY A 134 -3.68 -6.73 41.50
CA GLY A 134 -3.32 -7.66 40.43
C GLY A 134 -1.95 -8.32 40.64
N ASP A 135 -1.65 -9.32 39.82
CA ASP A 135 -0.38 -10.04 39.88
C ASP A 135 0.67 -9.32 39.04
N LEU A 136 1.59 -8.65 39.68
CA LEU A 136 2.71 -7.91 39.08
C LEU A 136 4.01 -8.75 39.03
N SER A 137 3.95 -10.04 39.42
CA SER A 137 5.13 -10.89 39.52
C SER A 137 5.88 -11.05 38.22
N ARG A 138 5.21 -11.14 37.10
CA ARG A 138 5.80 -11.27 35.76
C ARG A 138 6.71 -10.08 35.43
N ALA A 139 6.28 -8.87 35.70
CA ALA A 139 7.09 -7.69 35.46
C ALA A 139 8.23 -7.53 36.49
N VAL A 140 8.03 -7.91 37.77
CA VAL A 140 9.01 -7.72 38.83
C VAL A 140 10.07 -8.82 38.87
N VAL A 141 9.68 -10.07 38.60
CA VAL A 141 10.55 -11.27 38.72
C VAL A 141 11.15 -11.65 37.37
N ASP A 142 10.32 -11.71 36.34
CA ASP A 142 10.72 -12.21 35.01
C ASP A 142 11.19 -11.07 34.08
N GLY A 143 10.88 -9.81 34.42
CA GLY A 143 11.22 -8.65 33.58
C GLY A 143 10.43 -8.56 32.30
N GLU A 144 9.29 -9.27 32.19
CA GLU A 144 8.47 -9.31 30.99
C GLU A 144 7.43 -8.19 30.97
N SER A 145 7.35 -7.50 29.82
CA SER A 145 6.23 -6.62 29.51
C SER A 145 5.03 -7.46 29.06
N TYR A 146 3.85 -7.17 29.56
CA TYR A 146 2.64 -7.91 29.19
C TYR A 146 1.39 -7.05 29.22
N THR A 147 0.38 -7.47 28.48
CA THR A 147 -0.98 -6.90 28.55
C THR A 147 -1.93 -7.90 29.19
N GLU A 148 -2.92 -7.39 29.93
CA GLU A 148 -3.95 -8.22 30.55
C GLU A 148 -5.28 -7.47 30.64
N LEU A 149 -6.37 -8.22 30.63
CA LEU A 149 -7.67 -7.68 31.01
C LEU A 149 -7.76 -7.66 32.54
N PHE A 150 -7.42 -6.52 33.10
CA PHE A 150 -7.47 -6.30 34.54
C PHE A 150 -8.92 -6.09 35.01
N ARG A 151 -9.36 -6.90 35.98
CA ARG A 151 -10.67 -6.78 36.62
C ARG A 151 -10.50 -6.35 38.06
N GLY A 152 -10.81 -5.12 38.34
CA GLY A 152 -10.65 -4.57 39.70
C GLY A 152 -11.08 -3.13 39.83
N ALA A 153 -10.96 -2.59 41.04
CA ALA A 153 -11.30 -1.20 41.33
C ALA A 153 -10.18 -0.23 40.85
N PRO A 154 -10.51 0.97 40.30
CA PRO A 154 -11.87 1.50 40.21
C PRO A 154 -12.71 0.89 39.10
N ASN A 155 -12.12 0.53 37.94
CA ASN A 155 -12.82 -0.03 36.78
C ASN A 155 -12.04 -1.18 36.14
N ASP A 156 -12.76 -2.05 35.42
CA ASP A 156 -12.15 -3.06 34.56
C ASP A 156 -11.44 -2.36 33.38
N ALA A 157 -10.20 -2.74 33.07
CA ALA A 157 -9.41 -2.11 32.02
C ALA A 157 -8.52 -3.11 31.27
N VAL A 158 -8.25 -2.83 30.01
CA VAL A 158 -7.13 -3.43 29.28
C VAL A 158 -5.86 -2.72 29.73
N ARG A 159 -5.04 -3.42 30.46
CA ARG A 159 -3.84 -2.86 31.13
C ARG A 159 -2.56 -3.47 30.56
N ALA A 160 -1.57 -2.64 30.28
CA ALA A 160 -0.20 -3.04 30.04
C ALA A 160 0.64 -2.83 31.31
N VAL A 161 1.59 -3.70 31.55
CA VAL A 161 2.55 -3.60 32.65
C VAL A 161 3.95 -3.78 32.08
N VAL A 162 4.82 -2.79 32.29
CA VAL A 162 6.19 -2.74 31.75
C VAL A 162 7.16 -2.45 32.90
N PRO A 163 8.22 -3.25 33.06
CA PRO A 163 9.24 -2.98 34.07
C PRO A 163 10.12 -1.78 33.70
N VAL A 164 10.50 -0.96 34.67
CA VAL A 164 11.53 0.07 34.50
C VAL A 164 12.85 -0.53 34.92
N VAL A 165 13.76 -0.63 33.96
CA VAL A 165 15.06 -1.29 34.14
C VAL A 165 16.15 -0.25 34.04
N THR A 166 17.05 -0.20 34.99
CA THR A 166 18.24 0.68 34.96
C THR A 166 19.29 0.14 33.99
N ASP A 167 20.24 0.96 33.60
CA ASP A 167 21.39 0.59 32.75
C ASP A 167 22.21 -0.61 33.29
N GLN A 168 22.03 -0.93 34.55
CA GLN A 168 22.65 -2.11 35.18
C GLN A 168 21.77 -3.36 35.17
N GLY A 169 20.64 -3.34 34.46
CA GLY A 169 19.69 -4.46 34.35
C GLY A 169 18.87 -4.70 35.62
N ARG A 170 18.77 -3.75 36.56
CA ARG A 170 17.95 -3.90 37.77
C ARG A 170 16.58 -3.26 37.61
N ILE A 171 15.53 -3.99 37.89
CA ILE A 171 14.17 -3.46 37.92
C ILE A 171 13.99 -2.57 39.16
N VAL A 172 13.70 -1.28 38.94
CA VAL A 172 13.52 -0.26 39.98
C VAL A 172 12.05 0.09 40.21
N GLY A 173 11.18 -0.22 39.26
CA GLY A 173 9.76 0.02 39.36
C GLY A 173 9.04 -0.56 38.15
N MET A 174 7.82 -0.16 37.93
CA MET A 174 7.01 -0.57 36.79
C MET A 174 6.16 0.61 36.32
N VAL A 175 5.84 0.63 35.03
CA VAL A 175 4.85 1.52 34.48
C VAL A 175 3.64 0.70 34.07
N THR A 176 2.46 1.15 34.38
CA THR A 176 1.23 0.57 33.88
C THR A 176 0.41 1.63 33.16
N SER A 177 -0.06 1.32 31.99
CA SER A 177 -1.04 2.15 31.29
C SER A 177 -2.24 1.31 30.86
N GLY A 178 -3.38 1.93 30.66
CA GLY A 178 -4.55 1.15 30.27
C GLY A 178 -5.72 1.97 29.77
N VAL A 179 -6.62 1.25 29.05
CA VAL A 179 -7.88 1.76 28.57
C VAL A 179 -9.03 1.03 29.28
N GLU A 180 -9.98 1.78 29.84
CA GLU A 180 -11.10 1.22 30.59
C GLU A 180 -12.08 0.48 29.67
N VAL A 181 -12.60 -0.66 30.14
CA VAL A 181 -13.54 -1.50 29.37
C VAL A 181 -14.85 -0.76 29.09
N GLU A 182 -15.21 0.21 29.92
CA GLU A 182 -16.42 1.03 29.76
C GLU A 182 -16.31 1.89 28.50
N ASN A 183 -15.16 2.50 28.25
CA ASN A 183 -14.86 3.27 27.03
C ASN A 183 -14.83 2.37 25.77
N ILE A 184 -14.31 1.15 25.89
CA ILE A 184 -14.34 0.14 24.81
C ILE A 184 -15.78 -0.26 24.48
N THR A 185 -16.63 -0.38 25.50
CA THR A 185 -18.04 -0.80 25.35
C THR A 185 -18.89 0.31 24.73
N ASP A 186 -18.62 1.56 25.07
CA ASP A 186 -19.35 2.71 24.52
C ASP A 186 -19.03 2.94 23.04
N ALA A 187 -17.79 2.81 22.62
CA ALA A 187 -17.40 2.88 21.21
C ALA A 187 -18.09 1.81 20.33
N VAL A 188 -18.35 0.62 20.87
CA VAL A 188 -19.11 -0.44 20.18
C VAL A 188 -20.62 -0.14 20.21
N ARG A 189 -21.13 0.48 21.27
CA ARG A 189 -22.56 0.79 21.45
C ARG A 189 -23.03 1.88 20.48
N ASP A 190 -22.20 2.84 20.14
CA ASP A 190 -22.53 3.91 19.19
C ASP A 190 -22.79 3.39 17.77
N ARG A 191 -22.16 2.26 17.40
CA ARG A 191 -22.38 1.60 16.10
C ARG A 191 -23.62 0.67 16.09
N LEU A 192 -24.16 0.32 17.24
CA LEU A 192 -25.27 -0.62 17.36
C LEU A 192 -26.56 -0.19 16.64
N PRO A 193 -26.96 1.10 16.66
CA PRO A 193 -28.20 1.54 15.97
C PRO A 193 -28.11 1.34 14.45
N LEU A 194 -26.94 1.54 13.86
CA LEU A 194 -26.73 1.36 12.41
C LEU A 194 -26.83 -0.12 12.02
N LEU A 195 -26.24 -1.01 12.82
CA LEU A 195 -26.30 -2.46 12.59
C LEU A 195 -27.73 -3.01 12.75
N ILE A 196 -28.47 -2.54 13.74
CA ILE A 196 -29.87 -2.93 13.96
C ILE A 196 -30.75 -2.40 12.82
N GLY A 197 -30.51 -1.18 12.33
CA GLY A 197 -31.24 -0.61 11.20
C GLY A 197 -31.02 -1.40 9.92
N ALA A 198 -29.78 -1.77 9.60
CA ALA A 198 -29.45 -2.58 8.45
C ALA A 198 -30.04 -4.00 8.53
N ALA A 199 -29.96 -4.65 9.71
CA ALA A 199 -30.55 -5.95 9.96
C ALA A 199 -32.07 -5.94 9.83
N GLY A 200 -32.74 -4.88 10.33
CA GLY A 200 -34.18 -4.68 10.19
C GLY A 200 -34.62 -4.51 8.75
N GLY A 201 -33.89 -3.73 7.96
CA GLY A 201 -34.10 -3.56 6.52
C GLY A 201 -33.97 -4.87 5.74
N ALA A 202 -32.93 -5.65 6.02
CA ALA A 202 -32.70 -6.96 5.40
C ALA A 202 -33.82 -7.96 5.75
N LEU A 203 -34.31 -7.96 6.99
CA LEU A 203 -35.40 -8.83 7.43
C LEU A 203 -36.73 -8.48 6.73
N VAL A 204 -37.05 -7.18 6.59
CA VAL A 204 -38.25 -6.74 5.86
C VAL A 204 -38.21 -7.17 4.39
N LEU A 205 -37.06 -7.06 3.75
CA LEU A 205 -36.87 -7.51 2.36
C LEU A 205 -36.99 -9.04 2.24
N ALA A 206 -36.41 -9.81 3.14
CA ALA A 206 -36.49 -11.27 3.16
C ALA A 206 -37.92 -11.77 3.38
N VAL A 207 -38.62 -11.22 4.35
CA VAL A 207 -40.05 -11.58 4.65
C VAL A 207 -40.97 -11.15 3.51
N GLY A 208 -40.73 -9.97 2.91
CA GLY A 208 -41.49 -9.49 1.75
C GLY A 208 -41.29 -10.41 0.51
N GLY A 209 -40.06 -10.86 0.25
CA GLY A 209 -39.73 -11.81 -0.80
C GLY A 209 -40.42 -13.17 -0.58
N ALA A 210 -40.34 -13.74 0.61
CA ALA A 210 -40.96 -15.00 0.99
C ALA A 210 -42.49 -14.94 0.88
N ALA A 211 -43.10 -13.81 1.23
CA ALA A 211 -44.56 -13.58 1.08
C ALA A 211 -45.00 -13.54 -0.38
N LEU A 212 -44.16 -12.95 -1.28
CA LEU A 212 -44.41 -12.93 -2.74
C LEU A 212 -44.34 -14.34 -3.33
N VAL A 213 -43.34 -15.13 -2.95
CA VAL A 213 -43.15 -16.52 -3.41
C VAL A 213 -44.31 -17.39 -2.91
N SER A 214 -44.72 -17.29 -1.65
CA SER A 214 -45.84 -18.02 -1.08
C SER A 214 -47.19 -17.65 -1.75
N ARG A 215 -47.41 -16.37 -2.12
CA ARG A 215 -48.54 -15.95 -2.91
C ARG A 215 -48.55 -16.54 -4.31
N ARG A 216 -47.39 -16.68 -4.95
CA ARG A 216 -47.24 -17.28 -6.28
C ARG A 216 -47.49 -18.78 -6.26
N LEU A 217 -47.02 -19.50 -5.22
CA LEU A 217 -47.30 -20.93 -5.03
C LEU A 217 -48.80 -21.21 -4.78
N ARG A 218 -49.48 -20.37 -3.97
CA ARG A 218 -50.92 -20.52 -3.75
C ARG A 218 -51.79 -20.35 -4.98
N ARG A 219 -51.28 -19.58 -5.98
CA ARG A 219 -51.97 -19.44 -7.30
C ARG A 219 -51.79 -20.63 -8.21
N GLN A 220 -50.73 -21.44 -7.98
CA GLN A 220 -50.40 -22.61 -8.81
C GLN A 220 -50.98 -23.93 -8.27
N THR A 221 -51.33 -24.02 -7.02
CA THR A 221 -51.93 -25.22 -6.39
C THR A 221 -53.37 -24.94 -6.05
N HIS A 222 -54.28 -25.00 -7.02
CA HIS A 222 -55.72 -25.00 -6.80
C HIS A 222 -56.06 -26.11 -5.78
N GLY A 223 -56.52 -25.70 -4.58
CA GLY A 223 -56.83 -26.56 -3.46
C GLY A 223 -57.81 -27.69 -3.77
N LEU A 224 -57.28 -28.86 -4.08
CA LEU A 224 -58.02 -30.09 -4.27
C LEU A 224 -58.00 -30.93 -3.01
N GLY A 225 -59.15 -31.29 -2.49
CA GLY A 225 -59.41 -32.22 -1.42
C GLY A 225 -60.08 -33.52 -1.94
N PRO A 226 -60.10 -34.61 -1.08
CA PRO A 226 -60.28 -35.97 -1.54
C PRO A 226 -61.76 -36.40 -1.71
N THR A 227 -62.42 -36.08 -2.80
CA THR A 227 -63.77 -36.58 -3.17
C THR A 227 -63.97 -36.78 -4.67
N GLU A 228 -62.96 -37.25 -5.37
CA GLU A 228 -63.06 -37.50 -6.84
C GLU A 228 -62.68 -38.90 -7.26
N MET A 229 -62.95 -39.93 -6.43
CA MET A 229 -62.63 -41.32 -6.78
C MET A 229 -63.68 -42.00 -7.65
N THR A 230 -64.76 -41.33 -8.04
CA THR A 230 -65.86 -41.95 -8.81
C THR A 230 -65.88 -41.54 -10.30
N ARG A 231 -65.01 -40.63 -10.76
CA ARG A 231 -64.85 -40.27 -12.17
C ARG A 231 -63.74 -40.98 -12.88
N MET A 232 -63.12 -42.01 -12.27
CA MET A 232 -61.91 -42.58 -12.79
C MET A 232 -62.06 -43.60 -13.91
N LYS A 233 -63.28 -43.97 -14.31
CA LYS A 233 -63.52 -44.88 -15.44
C LYS A 233 -63.71 -44.20 -16.78
N GLU A 234 -64.32 -43.03 -16.79
CA GLU A 234 -64.35 -42.18 -18.01
C GLU A 234 -63.06 -41.35 -18.21
N HIS A 235 -62.24 -41.24 -17.19
CA HIS A 235 -61.01 -40.51 -17.21
C HIS A 235 -59.80 -41.28 -17.79
N HIS A 236 -59.83 -42.62 -17.83
CA HIS A 236 -58.74 -43.42 -18.37
C HIS A 236 -58.54 -43.25 -19.88
N GLU A 237 -59.62 -43.17 -20.65
CA GLU A 237 -59.53 -42.91 -22.11
C GLU A 237 -59.18 -41.44 -22.38
N ALA A 238 -59.85 -40.50 -21.66
CA ALA A 238 -59.55 -39.10 -21.78
C ALA A 238 -58.13 -38.71 -21.26
N VAL A 239 -57.61 -39.44 -20.26
CA VAL A 239 -56.23 -39.21 -19.72
C VAL A 239 -55.17 -39.66 -20.72
N LEU A 240 -55.41 -40.81 -21.43
CA LEU A 240 -54.42 -41.28 -22.44
C LEU A 240 -54.33 -40.32 -23.64
N HIS A 241 -55.45 -39.63 -24.00
CA HIS A 241 -55.48 -38.61 -25.04
C HIS A 241 -55.05 -37.19 -24.56
N ALA A 242 -55.14 -36.96 -23.24
CA ALA A 242 -54.76 -35.65 -22.66
C ALA A 242 -53.31 -35.58 -22.14
N VAL A 243 -52.61 -36.72 -22.08
CA VAL A 243 -51.20 -36.75 -21.67
C VAL A 243 -50.30 -36.20 -22.77
N ARG A 244 -49.54 -35.21 -22.49
CA ARG A 244 -48.55 -34.59 -23.40
C ARG A 244 -47.32 -35.47 -23.63
N GLU A 245 -47.32 -36.69 -23.18
CA GLU A 245 -46.30 -37.70 -23.47
C GLU A 245 -46.85 -38.72 -24.44
N GLY A 246 -46.08 -39.06 -25.45
CA GLY A 246 -46.42 -40.17 -26.35
C GLY A 246 -46.39 -41.47 -25.61
N VAL A 247 -47.45 -42.26 -25.69
CA VAL A 247 -47.55 -43.59 -25.10
C VAL A 247 -47.72 -44.61 -26.17
N LEU A 248 -46.83 -45.60 -26.19
CA LEU A 248 -46.85 -46.77 -27.08
C LEU A 248 -46.99 -48.02 -26.22
N ILE A 249 -47.96 -48.91 -26.58
CA ILE A 249 -48.08 -50.22 -25.95
C ILE A 249 -47.85 -51.30 -27.02
N VAL A 250 -46.87 -52.18 -26.74
CA VAL A 250 -46.48 -53.24 -27.61
C VAL A 250 -46.81 -54.56 -26.96
N GLY A 251 -47.46 -55.44 -27.69
CA GLY A 251 -47.84 -56.78 -27.21
C GLY A 251 -46.66 -57.72 -27.05
N PRO A 252 -46.92 -58.95 -26.46
CA PRO A 252 -45.91 -59.99 -26.35
C PRO A 252 -45.41 -60.45 -27.74
N ASP A 253 -46.27 -60.37 -28.77
CA ASP A 253 -45.96 -60.68 -30.16
C ASP A 253 -45.21 -59.58 -30.91
N ARG A 254 -44.70 -58.55 -30.16
CA ARG A 254 -43.99 -57.38 -30.70
C ARG A 254 -44.82 -56.54 -31.71
N ARG A 255 -46.16 -56.59 -31.62
CA ARG A 255 -47.06 -55.80 -32.41
C ARG A 255 -47.58 -54.59 -31.61
N LEU A 256 -47.78 -53.49 -32.29
CA LEU A 256 -48.32 -52.27 -31.71
C LEU A 256 -49.79 -52.48 -31.31
N LEU A 257 -50.11 -52.40 -30.06
CA LEU A 257 -51.46 -52.54 -29.52
C LEU A 257 -52.15 -51.21 -29.35
N LEU A 258 -51.44 -50.15 -29.01
CA LEU A 258 -51.97 -48.82 -28.81
C LEU A 258 -50.89 -47.78 -29.01
N ALA A 259 -51.21 -46.69 -29.69
CA ALA A 259 -50.46 -45.44 -29.70
C ALA A 259 -51.42 -44.28 -29.41
N ASN A 260 -51.13 -43.44 -28.41
CA ASN A 260 -51.91 -42.24 -28.21
C ASN A 260 -51.61 -41.17 -29.27
N ASP A 261 -52.39 -40.09 -29.34
CA ASP A 261 -52.27 -39.07 -30.39
C ASP A 261 -50.87 -38.42 -30.36
N GLU A 262 -50.29 -38.25 -29.18
CA GLU A 262 -48.98 -37.65 -29.04
C GLU A 262 -47.85 -38.60 -29.54
N ALA A 263 -47.96 -39.93 -29.29
CA ALA A 263 -47.01 -40.89 -29.85
C ALA A 263 -47.08 -40.92 -31.38
N ARG A 264 -48.30 -40.85 -31.97
CA ARG A 264 -48.47 -40.75 -33.41
C ARG A 264 -47.84 -39.52 -33.99
N ARG A 265 -48.02 -38.37 -33.31
CA ARG A 265 -47.43 -37.08 -33.73
C ARG A 265 -45.90 -37.07 -33.63
N LEU A 266 -45.34 -37.62 -32.53
CA LEU A 266 -43.91 -37.58 -32.27
C LEU A 266 -43.13 -38.53 -33.21
N LEU A 267 -43.71 -39.70 -33.55
CA LEU A 267 -43.08 -40.76 -34.34
C LEU A 267 -43.56 -40.79 -35.80
N GLY A 268 -44.52 -39.95 -36.18
CA GLY A 268 -45.09 -39.94 -37.54
C GLY A 268 -45.95 -41.19 -37.88
N LEU A 269 -46.55 -41.79 -36.86
CA LEU A 269 -47.33 -43.01 -37.05
C LEU A 269 -48.76 -42.70 -37.54
N THR A 270 -49.24 -43.52 -38.48
CA THR A 270 -50.62 -43.43 -39.01
C THR A 270 -51.51 -44.42 -38.28
N PRO A 271 -52.87 -44.18 -38.23
CA PRO A 271 -53.79 -45.11 -37.49
C PRO A 271 -53.85 -46.54 -38.04
N ASP A 272 -53.48 -46.76 -39.26
CA ASP A 272 -53.46 -48.07 -39.95
C ASP A 272 -52.17 -48.87 -39.54
N MET A 273 -51.25 -48.30 -38.74
CA MET A 273 -50.05 -49.01 -38.22
C MET A 273 -50.32 -49.81 -36.97
N GLU A 274 -51.48 -49.68 -36.34
CA GLU A 274 -51.86 -50.57 -35.22
C GLU A 274 -51.93 -52.04 -35.67
N ARG A 275 -51.43 -52.91 -34.83
CA ARG A 275 -51.27 -54.35 -35.09
C ARG A 275 -50.13 -54.71 -36.05
N ARG A 276 -49.33 -53.78 -36.54
CA ARG A 276 -48.09 -54.04 -37.28
C ARG A 276 -46.96 -54.36 -36.34
N HIS A 277 -45.96 -55.10 -36.83
CA HIS A 277 -44.75 -55.43 -36.07
C HIS A 277 -43.90 -54.16 -35.90
N VAL A 278 -43.19 -54.05 -34.76
CA VAL A 278 -42.41 -52.80 -34.44
C VAL A 278 -41.35 -52.48 -35.47
N SER A 279 -40.75 -53.48 -36.12
CA SER A 279 -39.80 -53.31 -37.25
C SER A 279 -40.41 -52.70 -38.51
N GLU A 280 -41.71 -52.69 -38.64
CA GLU A 280 -42.47 -52.17 -39.82
C GLU A 280 -42.95 -50.71 -39.61
N LEU A 281 -42.66 -50.13 -38.42
CA LEU A 281 -43.17 -48.79 -38.04
C LEU A 281 -42.32 -47.61 -38.54
N GLY A 282 -41.16 -47.92 -39.21
CA GLY A 282 -40.26 -46.85 -39.72
C GLY A 282 -39.53 -46.07 -38.60
N LEU A 283 -39.36 -46.68 -37.41
CA LEU A 283 -38.70 -46.05 -36.29
C LEU A 283 -37.18 -46.17 -36.44
N ASP A 284 -36.45 -45.28 -35.73
CA ASP A 284 -34.99 -45.37 -35.61
C ASP A 284 -34.53 -46.75 -35.06
N ALA A 285 -33.42 -47.26 -35.58
CA ALA A 285 -32.91 -48.60 -35.31
C ALA A 285 -32.77 -48.89 -33.81
N ARG A 286 -32.32 -47.94 -33.03
CA ARG A 286 -32.19 -48.07 -31.56
C ARG A 286 -33.55 -48.17 -30.86
N THR A 287 -34.55 -47.44 -31.38
CA THR A 287 -35.91 -47.49 -30.84
C THR A 287 -36.58 -48.83 -31.15
N VAL A 288 -36.36 -49.38 -32.35
CA VAL A 288 -36.84 -50.70 -32.74
C VAL A 288 -36.19 -51.77 -31.83
N GLU A 289 -34.86 -51.78 -31.67
CA GLU A 289 -34.12 -52.71 -30.83
C GLU A 289 -34.63 -52.67 -29.37
N LEU A 290 -34.89 -51.46 -28.83
CA LEU A 290 -35.40 -51.26 -27.48
C LEU A 290 -36.79 -51.86 -27.29
N LEU A 291 -37.68 -51.75 -28.27
CA LEU A 291 -39.03 -52.30 -28.27
C LEU A 291 -39.06 -53.85 -28.50
N GLU A 292 -38.16 -54.32 -29.35
CA GLU A 292 -38.01 -55.75 -29.61
C GLU A 292 -37.40 -56.51 -28.43
N SER A 293 -36.38 -55.95 -27.79
CA SER A 293 -35.78 -56.52 -26.60
C SER A 293 -36.72 -56.44 -25.38
N GLY A 294 -37.61 -55.46 -25.32
CA GLY A 294 -38.47 -55.19 -24.16
C GLY A 294 -37.74 -54.91 -22.88
N ARG A 295 -36.43 -54.53 -22.93
CA ARG A 295 -35.66 -54.19 -21.76
C ARG A 295 -36.19 -52.92 -21.13
N SER A 296 -36.06 -52.82 -19.81
CA SER A 296 -36.39 -51.54 -19.12
C SER A 296 -35.39 -50.47 -19.50
N ALA A 297 -35.90 -49.34 -19.90
CA ALA A 297 -35.16 -48.08 -20.14
C ALA A 297 -35.83 -46.94 -19.43
N THR A 298 -35.04 -45.95 -19.00
CA THR A 298 -35.56 -44.74 -18.37
C THR A 298 -34.84 -43.52 -18.93
N ASP A 299 -35.62 -42.63 -19.55
CA ASP A 299 -35.17 -41.36 -20.13
C ASP A 299 -33.98 -41.50 -21.13
N GLU A 300 -33.91 -42.61 -21.86
CA GLU A 300 -32.91 -42.76 -22.94
C GLU A 300 -33.26 -41.86 -24.10
N VAL A 301 -32.27 -41.11 -24.58
CA VAL A 301 -32.48 -40.14 -25.66
C VAL A 301 -32.39 -40.83 -27.01
N HIS A 302 -33.48 -40.80 -27.76
CA HIS A 302 -33.61 -41.34 -29.11
C HIS A 302 -33.91 -40.25 -30.13
N ARG A 303 -33.48 -40.41 -31.36
CA ARG A 303 -33.74 -39.47 -32.47
C ARG A 303 -34.95 -39.88 -33.29
N ALA A 304 -35.90 -39.00 -33.52
CA ALA A 304 -37.05 -39.21 -34.39
C ALA A 304 -37.13 -38.02 -35.38
N GLY A 305 -36.48 -38.19 -36.58
CA GLY A 305 -36.27 -37.07 -37.51
C GLY A 305 -35.42 -35.96 -36.88
N ASP A 306 -35.92 -34.74 -36.86
CA ASP A 306 -35.25 -33.59 -36.27
C ASP A 306 -35.50 -33.42 -34.75
N ARG A 307 -36.20 -34.38 -34.12
CA ARG A 307 -36.56 -34.33 -32.69
C ARG A 307 -35.71 -35.25 -31.84
N LEU A 308 -35.44 -34.84 -30.60
CA LEU A 308 -34.86 -35.64 -29.55
C LEU A 308 -35.97 -36.06 -28.59
N LEU A 309 -36.19 -37.37 -28.46
CA LEU A 309 -37.22 -37.96 -27.60
C LEU A 309 -36.56 -38.62 -26.40
N ALA A 310 -36.95 -38.23 -25.20
CA ALA A 310 -36.65 -39.03 -24.00
C ALA A 310 -37.66 -40.20 -23.94
N VAL A 311 -37.13 -41.41 -23.99
CA VAL A 311 -37.90 -42.65 -24.12
C VAL A 311 -37.69 -43.50 -22.84
N SER A 312 -38.81 -43.89 -22.26
CA SER A 312 -38.81 -44.84 -21.13
C SER A 312 -39.65 -46.04 -21.48
N VAL A 313 -39.08 -47.25 -21.26
CA VAL A 313 -39.74 -48.56 -21.58
C VAL A 313 -39.89 -49.34 -20.28
N ARG A 314 -41.07 -49.91 -20.05
CA ARG A 314 -41.35 -50.80 -18.93
C ARG A 314 -42.09 -52.06 -19.45
N PRO A 315 -41.67 -53.28 -19.07
CA PRO A 315 -42.40 -54.49 -19.34
C PRO A 315 -43.71 -54.54 -18.56
N THR A 316 -44.74 -55.13 -19.17
CA THR A 316 -46.12 -55.18 -18.62
C THR A 316 -46.36 -56.28 -17.56
N LEU A 317 -45.45 -57.24 -17.41
CA LEU A 317 -45.51 -58.31 -16.40
C LEU A 317 -44.15 -58.64 -15.82
N PRO A 318 -44.03 -59.12 -14.55
CA PRO A 318 -42.74 -59.52 -13.98
C PRO A 318 -42.09 -60.71 -14.72
N ALA A 319 -40.78 -60.73 -14.78
CA ALA A 319 -39.94 -61.65 -15.54
C ALA A 319 -40.38 -63.15 -15.46
N GLY A 320 -40.58 -63.73 -16.63
CA GLY A 320 -40.82 -65.23 -16.77
C GLY A 320 -41.94 -65.61 -17.73
N ARG A 321 -42.68 -64.74 -18.30
CA ARG A 321 -43.65 -65.00 -19.42
C ARG A 321 -43.42 -63.95 -20.52
N GLU A 322 -43.70 -64.31 -21.75
CA GLU A 322 -43.67 -63.36 -22.88
C GLU A 322 -44.48 -62.11 -22.49
N SER A 323 -43.80 -61.02 -22.20
CA SER A 323 -44.42 -59.77 -21.73
C SER A 323 -44.31 -58.71 -22.81
N GLY A 324 -45.44 -58.00 -23.08
CA GLY A 324 -45.43 -56.79 -23.85
C GLY A 324 -44.67 -55.68 -23.08
N CYS A 325 -44.53 -54.50 -23.70
CA CYS A 325 -43.91 -53.35 -23.04
C CYS A 325 -44.73 -52.07 -23.27
N VAL A 326 -44.63 -51.17 -22.32
CA VAL A 326 -45.17 -49.78 -22.47
C VAL A 326 -43.96 -48.89 -22.63
N MET A 327 -43.96 -48.12 -23.69
CA MET A 327 -42.99 -47.04 -23.94
C MET A 327 -43.69 -45.70 -23.74
N THR A 328 -43.11 -44.85 -22.96
CA THR A 328 -43.46 -43.42 -22.85
C THR A 328 -42.37 -42.59 -23.49
N MET A 329 -42.74 -41.50 -24.17
CA MET A 329 -41.79 -40.63 -24.83
C MET A 329 -42.19 -39.19 -24.70
N ARG A 330 -41.19 -38.32 -24.51
CA ARG A 330 -41.38 -36.87 -24.39
C ARG A 330 -40.43 -36.13 -25.33
N ASP A 331 -40.91 -35.14 -26.02
CA ASP A 331 -40.06 -34.26 -26.82
C ASP A 331 -39.18 -33.43 -25.88
N THR A 332 -37.89 -33.59 -26.01
CA THR A 332 -36.89 -32.89 -25.23
C THR A 332 -36.01 -31.97 -26.08
N THR A 333 -36.38 -31.79 -27.36
CA THR A 333 -35.60 -30.98 -28.32
C THR A 333 -35.40 -29.55 -27.80
N GLU A 334 -36.47 -28.90 -27.36
CA GLU A 334 -36.41 -27.56 -26.81
C GLU A 334 -35.68 -27.52 -25.48
N LEU A 335 -35.90 -28.51 -24.60
CA LEU A 335 -35.21 -28.63 -23.32
C LEU A 335 -33.69 -28.88 -23.48
N ALA A 336 -33.30 -29.71 -24.45
CA ALA A 336 -31.91 -29.97 -24.78
C ALA A 336 -31.23 -28.70 -25.34
N ALA A 337 -31.93 -27.97 -26.22
CA ALA A 337 -31.46 -26.68 -26.75
C ALA A 337 -31.33 -25.63 -25.64
N LEU A 338 -32.35 -25.52 -24.76
CA LEU A 338 -32.31 -24.63 -23.57
C LEU A 338 -31.23 -25.02 -22.60
N SER A 339 -31.03 -26.33 -22.33
CA SER A 339 -29.96 -26.82 -21.45
C SER A 339 -28.59 -26.51 -22.04
N GLY A 340 -28.42 -26.65 -23.36
CA GLY A 340 -27.18 -26.29 -24.05
C GLY A 340 -26.89 -24.78 -23.92
N ARG A 341 -27.90 -23.93 -24.18
CA ARG A 341 -27.78 -22.47 -23.99
C ARG A 341 -27.50 -22.08 -22.52
N ALA A 342 -28.18 -22.75 -21.58
CA ALA A 342 -27.96 -22.52 -20.17
C ALA A 342 -26.55 -22.95 -19.72
N ALA A 343 -25.99 -24.03 -20.29
CA ALA A 343 -24.63 -24.45 -20.01
C ALA A 343 -23.59 -23.45 -20.53
N VAL A 344 -23.77 -22.95 -21.76
CA VAL A 344 -22.92 -21.92 -22.35
C VAL A 344 -23.01 -20.61 -21.52
N ALA A 345 -24.22 -20.16 -21.18
CA ALA A 345 -24.43 -18.96 -20.39
C ALA A 345 -23.79 -19.10 -18.99
N ARG A 346 -23.91 -20.28 -18.36
CA ARG A 346 -23.25 -20.55 -17.08
C ARG A 346 -21.73 -20.54 -17.21
N GLY A 347 -21.17 -21.12 -18.26
CA GLY A 347 -19.74 -21.11 -18.54
C GLY A 347 -19.20 -19.69 -18.70
N ARG A 348 -19.93 -18.83 -19.43
CA ARG A 348 -19.59 -17.40 -19.59
C ARG A 348 -19.66 -16.64 -18.28
N LEU A 349 -20.71 -16.82 -17.46
CA LEU A 349 -20.82 -16.19 -16.15
C LEU A 349 -19.69 -16.63 -15.21
N GLN A 350 -19.31 -17.91 -15.26
CA GLN A 350 -18.19 -18.42 -14.49
C GLN A 350 -16.87 -17.79 -14.94
N LEU A 351 -16.67 -17.63 -16.24
CA LEU A 351 -15.46 -17.00 -16.77
C LEU A 351 -15.39 -15.50 -16.40
N LEU A 352 -16.52 -14.76 -16.43
CA LEU A 352 -16.58 -13.38 -15.94
C LEU A 352 -16.30 -13.26 -14.45
N TYR A 353 -16.76 -14.21 -13.65
CA TYR A 353 -16.43 -14.25 -12.23
C TYR A 353 -14.92 -14.46 -12.03
N GLU A 354 -14.33 -15.44 -12.72
CA GLU A 354 -12.89 -15.70 -12.68
C GLU A 354 -12.08 -14.49 -13.19
N ALA A 355 -12.54 -13.83 -14.24
CA ALA A 355 -11.96 -12.59 -14.73
C ALA A 355 -11.93 -11.50 -13.64
N GLY A 356 -13.04 -11.35 -12.90
CA GLY A 356 -13.12 -10.39 -11.79
C GLY A 356 -12.20 -10.70 -10.60
N VAL A 357 -11.74 -11.95 -10.47
CA VAL A 357 -10.81 -12.36 -9.41
C VAL A 357 -9.37 -12.35 -9.89
N ARG A 358 -9.13 -12.65 -11.18
CA ARG A 358 -7.78 -12.87 -11.73
C ARG A 358 -7.22 -11.67 -12.49
N ILE A 359 -8.07 -10.79 -13.04
CA ILE A 359 -7.62 -9.60 -13.77
C ILE A 359 -7.47 -8.43 -12.80
N GLY A 360 -6.30 -7.82 -12.78
CA GLY A 360 -5.98 -6.71 -11.90
C GLY A 360 -5.58 -7.15 -10.48
N THR A 361 -4.94 -8.32 -10.36
CA THR A 361 -4.40 -8.80 -9.08
C THR A 361 -3.18 -7.99 -8.62
N THR A 362 -2.53 -7.31 -9.56
CA THR A 362 -1.40 -6.41 -9.34
C THR A 362 -1.70 -5.03 -9.93
N LEU A 363 -0.92 -4.04 -9.53
CA LEU A 363 -0.96 -2.70 -10.13
C LEU A 363 0.10 -2.55 -11.24
N GLU A 364 0.34 -3.62 -11.98
CA GLU A 364 1.28 -3.66 -13.10
C GLU A 364 0.52 -3.79 -14.42
N VAL A 365 0.75 -2.84 -15.34
CA VAL A 365 0.04 -2.77 -16.64
C VAL A 365 0.26 -4.03 -17.47
N VAL A 366 1.51 -4.49 -17.56
CA VAL A 366 1.90 -5.68 -18.35
C VAL A 366 1.24 -6.93 -17.76
N ARG A 367 1.37 -7.13 -16.45
CA ARG A 367 0.78 -8.30 -15.79
C ARG A 367 -0.74 -8.34 -15.93
N THR A 368 -1.41 -7.20 -15.83
CA THR A 368 -2.86 -7.12 -16.04
C THR A 368 -3.27 -7.50 -17.47
N ALA A 369 -2.46 -7.13 -18.48
CA ALA A 369 -2.68 -7.54 -19.87
C ALA A 369 -2.48 -9.05 -20.06
N GLU A 370 -1.47 -9.64 -19.44
CA GLU A 370 -1.24 -11.10 -19.42
C GLU A 370 -2.40 -11.84 -18.77
N GLU A 371 -2.88 -11.38 -17.62
CA GLU A 371 -4.02 -11.94 -16.90
C GLU A 371 -5.30 -11.96 -17.76
N LEU A 372 -5.54 -10.90 -18.56
CA LEU A 372 -6.63 -10.88 -19.52
C LEU A 372 -6.49 -11.98 -20.57
N ALA A 373 -5.30 -12.11 -21.18
CA ALA A 373 -5.04 -13.12 -22.21
C ALA A 373 -5.13 -14.54 -21.64
N GLU A 374 -4.58 -14.80 -20.46
CA GLU A 374 -4.63 -16.09 -19.75
C GLU A 374 -6.05 -16.49 -19.35
N VAL A 375 -6.89 -15.56 -18.93
CA VAL A 375 -8.29 -15.82 -18.56
C VAL A 375 -9.13 -16.20 -19.78
N ALA A 376 -8.88 -15.55 -20.91
CA ALA A 376 -9.65 -15.80 -22.14
C ALA A 376 -9.35 -17.18 -22.74
N VAL A 377 -8.13 -17.67 -22.64
CA VAL A 377 -7.69 -18.96 -23.21
C VAL A 377 -7.72 -20.05 -22.12
N PRO A 378 -8.24 -21.26 -22.39
CA PRO A 378 -8.79 -21.77 -23.66
C PRO A 378 -10.30 -21.62 -23.80
N ARG A 379 -11.01 -21.06 -22.82
CA ARG A 379 -12.48 -21.22 -22.73
C ARG A 379 -13.28 -20.29 -23.64
N PHE A 380 -12.72 -19.16 -23.99
CA PHE A 380 -13.37 -18.18 -24.86
C PHE A 380 -12.75 -18.15 -26.26
N ALA A 381 -11.43 -18.23 -26.33
CA ALA A 381 -10.65 -18.18 -27.54
C ALA A 381 -9.53 -19.22 -27.52
N ASP A 382 -9.04 -19.62 -28.70
CA ASP A 382 -7.90 -20.53 -28.81
C ASP A 382 -6.58 -19.76 -28.64
N PHE A 383 -6.56 -18.47 -29.02
CA PHE A 383 -5.48 -17.53 -28.81
C PHE A 383 -6.03 -16.16 -28.43
N ALA A 384 -5.31 -15.45 -27.60
CA ALA A 384 -5.61 -14.08 -27.21
C ALA A 384 -4.36 -13.23 -27.22
N THR A 385 -4.45 -12.03 -27.78
CA THR A 385 -3.39 -11.03 -27.76
C THR A 385 -3.90 -9.72 -27.18
N VAL A 386 -3.03 -9.01 -26.47
CA VAL A 386 -3.32 -7.67 -25.94
C VAL A 386 -2.24 -6.73 -26.44
N GLU A 387 -2.67 -5.68 -27.12
CA GLU A 387 -1.81 -4.61 -27.60
C GLU A 387 -2.15 -3.32 -26.85
N LEU A 388 -1.16 -2.68 -26.28
CA LEU A 388 -1.31 -1.43 -25.55
C LEU A 388 -0.56 -0.29 -26.25
N LEU A 389 -1.08 0.92 -26.10
CA LEU A 389 -0.38 2.13 -26.54
C LEU A 389 0.87 2.36 -25.70
N GLU A 390 1.96 2.77 -26.31
CA GLU A 390 3.25 3.02 -25.64
C GLU A 390 3.13 4.00 -24.43
N PRO A 391 2.33 5.10 -24.50
CA PRO A 391 2.09 5.96 -23.33
C PRO A 391 1.47 5.21 -22.15
N VAL A 392 0.58 4.24 -22.40
CA VAL A 392 -0.07 3.45 -21.34
C VAL A 392 0.95 2.63 -20.58
N LEU A 393 1.92 2.02 -21.28
CA LEU A 393 3.01 1.25 -20.69
C LEU A 393 3.92 2.11 -19.80
N ARG A 394 4.06 3.40 -20.14
CA ARG A 394 4.82 4.38 -19.36
C ARG A 394 4.02 5.07 -18.26
N GLY A 395 2.74 4.70 -18.08
CA GLY A 395 1.87 5.39 -17.12
C GLY A 395 1.27 6.70 -17.63
N GLU A 396 1.61 7.14 -18.86
CA GLU A 396 1.18 8.40 -19.44
C GLU A 396 -0.27 8.32 -19.97
N GLU A 397 -0.91 9.48 -20.14
CA GLU A 397 -2.24 9.54 -20.73
C GLU A 397 -2.13 9.50 -22.27
N PRO A 398 -2.75 8.51 -22.93
CA PRO A 398 -2.71 8.46 -24.38
C PRO A 398 -3.47 9.65 -24.99
N PRO A 399 -3.11 10.10 -26.20
CA PRO A 399 -3.73 11.24 -26.84
C PRO A 399 -5.22 10.96 -27.13
N SER A 400 -6.05 11.98 -26.91
CA SER A 400 -7.53 11.90 -27.06
C SER A 400 -8.00 11.72 -28.53
N SER A 401 -7.13 11.92 -29.51
CA SER A 401 -7.40 11.72 -30.94
C SER A 401 -6.57 10.56 -31.45
N SER A 402 -7.23 9.50 -31.96
CA SER A 402 -6.53 8.42 -32.69
C SER A 402 -5.85 9.02 -33.92
N PRO A 403 -4.53 8.92 -34.08
CA PRO A 403 -3.89 9.26 -35.33
C PRO A 403 -4.34 8.31 -36.45
N ALA A 404 -4.18 8.75 -37.71
CA ALA A 404 -4.55 7.94 -38.88
C ALA A 404 -3.81 6.58 -38.92
N THR A 405 -2.69 6.49 -38.22
CA THR A 405 -1.86 5.31 -38.03
C THR A 405 -1.70 5.11 -36.54
N THR A 406 -2.14 3.97 -36.02
CA THR A 406 -2.03 3.65 -34.60
C THR A 406 -1.00 2.55 -34.43
N GLU A 407 0.08 2.86 -33.70
CA GLU A 407 1.10 1.90 -33.28
C GLU A 407 0.79 1.46 -31.85
N MET A 408 0.77 0.17 -31.60
CA MET A 408 0.62 -0.43 -30.26
C MET A 408 1.68 -1.49 -30.06
N ARG A 409 2.12 -1.67 -28.85
CA ARG A 409 3.03 -2.74 -28.47
C ARG A 409 2.25 -3.97 -28.07
N ARG A 410 2.60 -5.14 -28.61
CA ARG A 410 2.07 -6.40 -28.11
C ARG A 410 2.56 -6.65 -26.69
N THR A 411 1.67 -6.57 -25.73
CA THR A 411 1.99 -6.65 -24.29
C THR A 411 1.73 -8.04 -23.75
N ALA A 412 0.73 -8.75 -24.30
CA ALA A 412 0.43 -10.12 -23.88
C ALA A 412 0.03 -11.00 -25.05
N LEU A 413 0.32 -12.28 -24.93
CA LEU A 413 -0.04 -13.35 -25.85
C LEU A 413 -0.29 -14.63 -25.04
N SER A 414 -1.45 -15.23 -25.20
CA SER A 414 -1.78 -16.55 -24.65
C SER A 414 -2.37 -17.43 -25.73
N GLY A 415 -2.04 -18.71 -25.75
CA GLY A 415 -2.51 -19.64 -26.77
C GLY A 415 -2.42 -21.08 -26.38
N LEU A 416 -3.23 -21.94 -27.04
CA LEU A 416 -3.27 -23.37 -26.81
C LEU A 416 -2.01 -24.09 -27.29
N ARG A 417 -1.31 -23.50 -28.25
CA ARG A 417 -0.11 -24.08 -28.88
C ARG A 417 1.02 -23.06 -28.93
N PRO A 418 2.28 -23.47 -28.69
CA PRO A 418 3.42 -22.53 -28.61
C PRO A 418 3.92 -22.04 -29.99
N ASP A 419 3.63 -22.74 -31.08
CA ASP A 419 4.10 -22.51 -32.43
C ASP A 419 3.13 -21.66 -33.31
N GLN A 420 2.36 -20.79 -32.67
CA GLN A 420 1.39 -19.92 -33.34
C GLN A 420 2.10 -18.82 -34.18
N PRO A 421 1.50 -18.38 -35.31
CA PRO A 421 2.13 -17.46 -36.27
C PRO A 421 1.93 -15.97 -35.93
N LEU A 422 1.53 -15.66 -34.70
CA LEU A 422 1.36 -14.26 -34.27
C LEU A 422 2.71 -13.67 -33.86
N GLN A 423 2.89 -12.39 -34.09
CA GLN A 423 4.11 -11.68 -33.67
C GLN A 423 4.34 -11.82 -32.15
N PRO A 424 5.59 -11.92 -31.67
CA PRO A 424 5.89 -12.14 -30.27
C PRO A 424 5.56 -10.92 -29.38
N VAL A 425 5.51 -11.15 -28.08
CA VAL A 425 5.39 -10.08 -27.08
C VAL A 425 6.59 -9.15 -27.18
N GLY A 426 6.35 -7.85 -27.12
CA GLY A 426 7.36 -6.80 -27.24
C GLY A 426 7.38 -6.12 -28.61
N ASP A 427 6.84 -6.77 -29.65
CA ASP A 427 6.82 -6.20 -31.00
C ASP A 427 5.78 -5.07 -31.14
N THR A 428 6.10 -4.12 -32.01
CA THR A 428 5.18 -3.03 -32.36
C THR A 428 4.27 -3.45 -33.50
N ILE A 429 2.96 -3.40 -33.23
CA ILE A 429 1.91 -3.70 -34.18
C ILE A 429 1.36 -2.39 -34.75
N ARG A 430 1.30 -2.27 -36.06
CA ARG A 430 0.77 -1.10 -36.77
C ARG A 430 -0.61 -1.38 -37.31
N PHE A 431 -1.48 -0.42 -37.20
CA PHE A 431 -2.84 -0.46 -37.74
C PHE A 431 -3.01 0.69 -38.72
N ASP A 432 -2.51 0.49 -39.95
CA ASP A 432 -2.43 1.54 -40.98
C ASP A 432 -3.63 1.55 -41.90
N VAL A 433 -4.27 0.39 -42.10
CA VAL A 433 -5.35 0.22 -43.05
C VAL A 433 -6.70 0.36 -42.38
N ARG A 434 -7.47 1.36 -42.79
CA ARG A 434 -8.80 1.67 -42.19
C ARG A 434 -9.83 0.55 -42.31
N SER A 435 -9.66 -0.39 -43.23
CA SER A 435 -10.55 -1.51 -43.47
C SER A 435 -10.23 -2.77 -42.65
N THR A 436 -9.23 -2.75 -41.78
CA THR A 436 -8.96 -3.90 -40.90
C THR A 436 -10.03 -4.00 -39.80
N PRO A 437 -10.35 -5.22 -39.32
CA PRO A 437 -11.25 -5.39 -38.16
C PRO A 437 -10.82 -4.58 -36.95
N MET A 438 -9.50 -4.53 -36.68
CA MET A 438 -8.91 -3.79 -35.58
C MET A 438 -9.13 -2.28 -35.74
N ALA A 439 -8.80 -1.71 -36.88
CA ALA A 439 -9.02 -0.29 -37.14
C ALA A 439 -10.51 0.07 -37.10
N THR A 440 -11.36 -0.83 -37.53
CA THR A 440 -12.82 -0.67 -37.48
C THR A 440 -13.27 -0.62 -36.01
N ALA A 441 -12.81 -1.54 -35.17
CA ALA A 441 -13.14 -1.56 -33.74
C ALA A 441 -12.63 -0.30 -32.98
N LEU A 442 -11.41 0.14 -33.30
CA LEU A 442 -10.85 1.38 -32.72
C LEU A 442 -11.66 2.62 -33.07
N ASN A 443 -12.06 2.75 -34.35
CA ASN A 443 -12.86 3.89 -34.82
C ASN A 443 -14.29 3.86 -34.28
N ALA A 444 -14.88 2.67 -34.16
CA ALA A 444 -16.23 2.49 -33.69
C ALA A 444 -16.35 2.56 -32.16
N GLY A 445 -15.27 2.27 -31.42
CA GLY A 445 -15.27 2.22 -29.98
C GLY A 445 -15.99 1.02 -29.37
N HIS A 446 -16.27 -0.02 -30.17
CA HIS A 446 -16.94 -1.24 -29.74
C HIS A 446 -16.32 -2.48 -30.40
N ALA A 447 -16.69 -3.67 -29.90
CA ALA A 447 -16.19 -4.93 -30.43
C ALA A 447 -16.59 -5.16 -31.88
N VAL A 448 -15.70 -5.78 -32.65
CA VAL A 448 -15.94 -6.20 -34.03
C VAL A 448 -15.57 -7.67 -34.17
N ALA A 449 -16.50 -8.49 -34.68
CA ALA A 449 -16.25 -9.88 -35.02
C ALA A 449 -16.08 -10.06 -36.54
N GLN A 450 -15.02 -10.74 -36.91
CA GLN A 450 -14.82 -11.22 -38.28
C GLN A 450 -15.00 -12.74 -38.26
N ALA A 451 -16.19 -13.18 -38.66
CA ALA A 451 -16.55 -14.59 -38.60
C ALA A 451 -15.73 -15.45 -39.60
N GLU A 452 -15.39 -14.88 -40.75
CA GLU A 452 -14.54 -15.53 -41.76
C GLU A 452 -13.33 -14.65 -42.06
N LEU A 453 -12.20 -14.97 -41.44
CA LEU A 453 -10.98 -14.16 -41.52
C LEU A 453 -10.42 -14.10 -42.95
N ALA A 454 -10.60 -15.17 -43.74
CA ALA A 454 -10.19 -15.22 -45.14
C ALA A 454 -10.87 -14.14 -46.03
N SER A 455 -12.05 -13.65 -45.64
CA SER A 455 -12.81 -12.60 -46.34
C SER A 455 -12.39 -11.17 -45.93
N ALA A 456 -11.52 -11.01 -44.91
CA ALA A 456 -11.06 -9.70 -44.43
C ALA A 456 -9.94 -9.14 -45.34
N GLU A 457 -10.31 -8.50 -46.44
CA GLU A 457 -9.36 -8.00 -47.46
C GLU A 457 -8.35 -7.01 -46.84
N GLY A 458 -8.79 -6.01 -46.06
CA GLY A 458 -7.92 -5.01 -45.51
C GLY A 458 -6.87 -5.58 -44.56
N TRP A 459 -7.21 -6.63 -43.79
CA TRP A 459 -6.26 -7.32 -42.89
C TRP A 459 -5.21 -8.09 -43.71
N ARG A 460 -5.62 -8.72 -44.80
CA ARG A 460 -4.72 -9.42 -45.73
C ARG A 460 -3.82 -8.48 -46.53
N GLU A 461 -4.29 -7.28 -46.84
CA GLU A 461 -3.50 -6.25 -47.50
C GLU A 461 -2.45 -5.62 -46.57
N GLN A 462 -2.76 -5.47 -45.27
CA GLN A 462 -1.86 -4.86 -44.31
C GLN A 462 -0.63 -5.74 -44.05
N ASP A 463 -0.81 -7.05 -43.92
CA ASP A 463 0.26 -8.03 -43.71
C ASP A 463 -0.03 -9.31 -44.50
N PRO A 464 0.30 -9.34 -45.80
CA PRO A 464 0.00 -10.48 -46.65
C PRO A 464 0.68 -11.77 -46.24
N GLU A 465 1.90 -11.67 -45.68
CA GLU A 465 2.68 -12.83 -45.28
C GLU A 465 2.17 -13.40 -43.94
N GLY A 466 2.00 -12.58 -42.93
CA GLY A 466 1.42 -12.98 -41.65
C GLY A 466 -0.02 -13.48 -41.79
N ALA A 467 -0.83 -12.85 -42.64
CA ALA A 467 -2.18 -13.31 -42.93
C ALA A 467 -2.19 -14.71 -43.59
N ALA A 468 -1.27 -14.96 -44.54
CA ALA A 468 -1.17 -16.28 -45.17
C ALA A 468 -0.71 -17.35 -44.17
N GLN A 469 0.21 -17.02 -43.25
CA GLN A 469 0.67 -17.93 -42.18
C GLN A 469 -0.46 -18.22 -41.19
N ALA A 470 -1.20 -17.21 -40.74
CA ALA A 470 -2.32 -17.37 -39.82
C ALA A 470 -3.43 -18.26 -40.39
N LEU A 471 -3.81 -18.04 -41.67
CA LEU A 471 -4.80 -18.86 -42.37
C LEU A 471 -4.29 -20.29 -42.57
N ALA A 472 -3.03 -20.49 -42.96
CA ALA A 472 -2.41 -21.81 -43.11
C ALA A 472 -2.32 -22.56 -41.75
N TYR A 473 -2.21 -21.85 -40.66
CA TYR A 473 -2.21 -22.41 -39.28
C TYR A 473 -3.60 -22.87 -38.85
N GLY A 474 -4.64 -22.40 -39.52
CA GLY A 474 -6.05 -22.72 -39.26
C GLY A 474 -6.83 -21.62 -38.57
N MET A 475 -6.27 -20.45 -38.37
CA MET A 475 -7.01 -19.30 -37.82
C MET A 475 -8.10 -18.87 -38.81
N HIS A 476 -9.36 -18.96 -38.38
CA HIS A 476 -10.50 -18.71 -39.29
C HIS A 476 -11.42 -17.60 -38.80
N SER A 477 -11.44 -17.27 -37.51
CA SER A 477 -12.33 -16.25 -36.97
C SER A 477 -11.58 -15.37 -35.95
N LEU A 478 -11.86 -14.07 -35.96
CA LEU A 478 -11.27 -13.05 -35.13
C LEU A 478 -12.35 -12.20 -34.46
N LEU A 479 -12.15 -11.91 -33.18
CA LEU A 479 -12.94 -10.92 -32.48
C LEU A 479 -11.96 -9.92 -31.84
N THR A 480 -12.14 -8.63 -32.14
CA THR A 480 -11.29 -7.55 -31.67
C THR A 480 -12.11 -6.55 -30.85
N VAL A 481 -11.55 -6.13 -29.70
CA VAL A 481 -12.23 -5.25 -28.76
C VAL A 481 -11.28 -4.14 -28.31
N PRO A 482 -11.67 -2.86 -28.41
CA PRO A 482 -10.88 -1.77 -27.85
C PRO A 482 -10.94 -1.79 -26.32
N LEU A 483 -9.82 -1.59 -25.67
CA LEU A 483 -9.71 -1.44 -24.22
C LEU A 483 -9.98 0.03 -23.87
N LEU A 484 -11.20 0.31 -23.46
CA LEU A 484 -11.68 1.66 -23.19
C LEU A 484 -11.88 1.86 -21.69
N ALA A 485 -11.21 2.86 -21.12
CA ALA A 485 -11.48 3.31 -19.77
C ALA A 485 -11.73 4.83 -19.78
N ARG A 486 -12.83 5.25 -19.15
CA ARG A 486 -13.21 6.68 -19.02
C ARG A 486 -13.25 7.43 -20.36
N GLY A 487 -13.60 6.74 -21.44
CA GLY A 487 -13.67 7.33 -22.79
C GLY A 487 -12.31 7.43 -23.50
N VAL A 488 -11.24 6.89 -22.93
CA VAL A 488 -9.89 6.88 -23.52
C VAL A 488 -9.56 5.46 -23.97
N VAL A 489 -9.02 5.31 -25.19
CA VAL A 489 -8.52 4.04 -25.70
C VAL A 489 -7.14 3.79 -25.11
N LEU A 490 -6.99 2.70 -24.36
CA LEU A 490 -5.72 2.26 -23.79
C LEU A 490 -4.96 1.31 -24.71
N GLY A 491 -5.72 0.54 -25.49
CA GLY A 491 -5.20 -0.52 -26.34
C GLY A 491 -6.31 -1.35 -26.96
N MET A 492 -5.99 -2.59 -27.26
CA MET A 492 -6.90 -3.54 -27.90
C MET A 492 -6.66 -4.95 -27.39
N ALA A 493 -7.71 -5.74 -27.30
CA ALA A 493 -7.64 -7.18 -27.13
C ALA A 493 -8.15 -7.89 -28.38
N ASN A 494 -7.42 -8.88 -28.85
CA ASN A 494 -7.79 -9.68 -30.01
C ASN A 494 -7.91 -11.14 -29.63
N PHE A 495 -9.03 -11.77 -29.97
CA PHE A 495 -9.35 -13.16 -29.69
C PHE A 495 -9.46 -13.94 -30.99
N TRP A 496 -8.80 -15.08 -31.09
CA TRP A 496 -8.66 -15.84 -32.32
C TRP A 496 -9.18 -17.27 -32.12
N ARG A 497 -9.89 -17.82 -33.14
CA ARG A 497 -10.31 -19.22 -33.21
C ARG A 497 -9.59 -19.93 -34.35
N ALA A 498 -9.02 -21.08 -34.02
CA ALA A 498 -8.37 -21.98 -34.98
C ALA A 498 -8.82 -23.44 -34.78
N ASP A 499 -8.87 -23.90 -33.50
CA ASP A 499 -9.28 -25.26 -33.13
C ASP A 499 -10.78 -25.35 -32.83
N THR A 500 -11.38 -24.28 -32.34
CA THR A 500 -12.84 -24.17 -32.09
C THR A 500 -13.56 -23.94 -33.43
N PRO A 501 -14.42 -24.90 -33.94
CA PRO A 501 -14.98 -24.83 -35.29
C PRO A 501 -15.96 -23.69 -35.50
N GLU A 502 -16.70 -23.28 -34.45
CA GLU A 502 -17.72 -22.25 -34.55
C GLU A 502 -17.06 -20.85 -34.60
N PRO A 503 -17.41 -19.99 -35.57
CA PRO A 503 -16.90 -18.62 -35.56
C PRO A 503 -17.49 -17.80 -34.41
N PHE A 504 -16.88 -16.64 -34.09
CA PHE A 504 -17.42 -15.70 -33.11
C PHE A 504 -18.77 -15.13 -33.59
N GLY A 505 -19.78 -15.12 -32.70
CA GLY A 505 -21.12 -14.61 -32.93
C GLY A 505 -21.46 -13.36 -32.12
N GLU A 506 -22.71 -12.86 -32.30
CA GLU A 506 -23.18 -11.64 -31.59
C GLU A 506 -23.12 -11.76 -30.07
N GLU A 507 -23.39 -12.93 -29.51
CA GLU A 507 -23.28 -13.15 -28.04
C GLU A 507 -21.84 -13.12 -27.56
N ASP A 508 -20.86 -13.47 -28.40
CA ASP A 508 -19.43 -13.41 -28.06
C ASP A 508 -18.94 -11.96 -28.05
N LEU A 509 -19.51 -11.07 -28.90
CA LEU A 509 -19.22 -9.63 -28.86
C LEU A 509 -19.50 -9.02 -27.47
N SER A 510 -20.73 -9.19 -26.97
CA SER A 510 -21.13 -8.63 -25.67
C SER A 510 -20.29 -9.20 -24.51
N PHE A 511 -19.95 -10.49 -24.60
CA PHE A 511 -19.08 -11.11 -23.60
C PHE A 511 -17.66 -10.55 -23.63
N ALA A 512 -17.09 -10.39 -24.83
CA ALA A 512 -15.75 -9.83 -25.00
C ALA A 512 -15.69 -8.36 -24.56
N GLU A 513 -16.73 -7.57 -24.82
CA GLU A 513 -16.83 -6.18 -24.35
C GLU A 513 -16.83 -6.10 -22.82
N GLU A 514 -17.59 -6.96 -22.14
CA GLU A 514 -17.61 -7.00 -20.67
C GLU A 514 -16.24 -7.42 -20.09
N LEU A 515 -15.58 -8.42 -20.71
CA LEU A 515 -14.25 -8.86 -20.31
C LEU A 515 -13.22 -7.75 -20.52
N ALA A 516 -13.23 -7.11 -21.68
CA ALA A 516 -12.34 -6.02 -22.05
C ALA A 516 -12.56 -4.77 -21.17
N ALA A 517 -13.84 -4.45 -20.85
CA ALA A 517 -14.14 -3.32 -19.97
C ALA A 517 -13.54 -3.49 -18.57
N ARG A 518 -13.60 -4.70 -18.00
CA ARG A 518 -12.97 -5.01 -16.71
C ARG A 518 -11.46 -4.87 -16.76
N ALA A 519 -10.85 -5.45 -17.79
CA ALA A 519 -9.41 -5.35 -18.00
C ALA A 519 -8.97 -3.89 -18.23
N ALA A 520 -9.73 -3.13 -19.02
CA ALA A 520 -9.43 -1.72 -19.26
C ALA A 520 -9.45 -0.88 -17.99
N VAL A 521 -10.41 -1.12 -17.08
CA VAL A 521 -10.45 -0.44 -15.77
C VAL A 521 -9.23 -0.82 -14.94
N ALA A 522 -8.86 -2.10 -14.89
CA ALA A 522 -7.70 -2.57 -14.14
C ALA A 522 -6.39 -2.01 -14.72
N ILE A 523 -6.24 -1.99 -16.06
CA ILE A 523 -5.10 -1.40 -16.76
C ILE A 523 -5.02 0.11 -16.50
N ASP A 524 -6.16 0.84 -16.54
CA ASP A 524 -6.16 2.28 -16.24
C ASP A 524 -5.76 2.57 -14.78
N ASN A 525 -6.20 1.74 -13.84
CA ASN A 525 -5.79 1.83 -12.44
C ASN A 525 -4.27 1.57 -12.29
N ALA A 526 -3.75 0.52 -12.93
CA ALA A 526 -2.33 0.20 -12.93
C ALA A 526 -1.51 1.33 -13.58
N ARG A 527 -1.95 1.85 -14.73
CA ARG A 527 -1.33 2.99 -15.41
C ARG A 527 -1.24 4.24 -14.51
N ARG A 528 -2.35 4.57 -13.84
CA ARG A 528 -2.41 5.71 -12.92
C ARG A 528 -1.45 5.52 -11.75
N PHE A 529 -1.45 4.34 -11.18
CA PHE A 529 -0.52 3.99 -10.11
C PHE A 529 0.93 4.15 -10.58
N THR A 530 1.28 3.62 -11.77
CA THR A 530 2.61 3.77 -12.36
C THR A 530 2.99 5.24 -12.54
N ARG A 531 2.04 6.07 -13.02
CA ARG A 531 2.26 7.51 -13.17
C ARG A 531 2.48 8.22 -11.84
N GLU A 532 1.61 7.98 -10.86
CA GLU A 532 1.71 8.57 -9.53
C GLU A 532 3.02 8.17 -8.86
N HIS A 533 3.38 6.89 -8.97
CA HIS A 533 4.64 6.37 -8.46
C HIS A 533 5.85 7.03 -9.15
N ALA A 534 5.85 7.10 -10.49
CA ALA A 534 6.94 7.74 -11.23
C ALA A 534 7.08 9.23 -10.91
N MET A 535 5.94 9.96 -10.76
CA MET A 535 5.95 11.36 -10.34
C MET A 535 6.53 11.52 -8.94
N ALA A 536 6.13 10.66 -8.02
CA ALA A 536 6.56 10.71 -6.65
C ALA A 536 8.06 10.38 -6.51
N VAL A 537 8.56 9.36 -7.23
CA VAL A 537 10.00 9.05 -7.32
C VAL A 537 10.78 10.21 -7.95
N THR A 538 10.24 10.84 -9.00
CA THR A 538 10.88 12.00 -9.64
C THR A 538 10.96 13.19 -8.67
N LEU A 539 9.89 13.45 -7.91
CA LEU A 539 9.87 14.49 -6.90
C LEU A 539 10.91 14.20 -5.80
N GLN A 540 10.93 13.01 -5.25
CA GLN A 540 11.90 12.57 -4.24
C GLN A 540 13.34 12.74 -4.75
N ARG A 541 13.65 12.23 -5.94
CA ARG A 541 14.96 12.44 -6.58
C ARG A 541 15.32 13.92 -6.77
N SER A 542 14.33 14.78 -7.03
CA SER A 542 14.56 16.22 -7.15
C SER A 542 14.86 16.92 -5.83
N LEU A 543 14.41 16.32 -4.73
CA LEU A 543 14.63 16.82 -3.37
C LEU A 543 15.96 16.35 -2.76
N LEU A 544 16.60 15.33 -3.32
CA LEU A 544 17.93 14.84 -2.90
C LEU A 544 19.05 15.62 -3.57
N PRO A 545 20.27 15.66 -2.98
CA PRO A 545 21.40 16.35 -3.57
C PRO A 545 21.80 15.69 -4.91
N ARG A 546 21.77 16.47 -6.00
CA ARG A 546 22.21 15.99 -7.31
C ARG A 546 23.72 15.96 -7.44
N VAL A 547 24.41 16.85 -6.76
CA VAL A 547 25.87 16.97 -6.73
C VAL A 547 26.26 17.31 -5.31
N LEU A 548 27.22 16.58 -4.75
CA LEU A 548 27.77 16.92 -3.46
C LEU A 548 28.67 18.16 -3.59
N PRO A 549 28.55 19.12 -2.66
CA PRO A 549 29.34 20.33 -2.74
C PRO A 549 30.82 20.02 -2.52
N LEU A 550 31.68 20.78 -3.20
CA LEU A 550 33.13 20.66 -3.07
C LEU A 550 33.54 21.06 -1.64
N GLN A 551 34.20 20.14 -0.94
CA GLN A 551 34.77 20.34 0.39
C GLN A 551 36.06 19.47 0.52
N SER A 552 36.90 19.78 1.49
CA SER A 552 38.21 19.17 1.68
C SER A 552 38.28 18.26 2.92
N ALA A 553 37.31 18.39 3.82
CA ALA A 553 37.29 17.75 5.12
C ALA A 553 37.12 16.23 5.07
N VAL A 554 36.39 15.72 4.08
CA VAL A 554 36.08 14.28 3.94
C VAL A 554 36.05 13.85 2.48
N ASP A 555 36.37 12.56 2.22
CA ASP A 555 35.99 11.89 0.97
C ASP A 555 34.67 11.20 1.18
N VAL A 556 33.69 11.46 0.31
CA VAL A 556 32.31 10.98 0.50
C VAL A 556 31.86 10.12 -0.66
N SER A 557 31.17 9.03 -0.33
CA SER A 557 30.33 8.28 -1.25
C SER A 557 28.99 7.99 -0.61
N TYR A 558 27.96 7.89 -1.41
CA TYR A 558 26.62 7.62 -0.94
C TYR A 558 25.87 6.64 -1.83
N ARG A 559 24.83 6.05 -1.30
CA ARG A 559 23.82 5.29 -2.04
C ARG A 559 22.43 5.66 -1.51
N TYR A 560 21.52 5.77 -2.44
CA TYR A 560 20.11 5.96 -2.15
C TYR A 560 19.32 4.94 -2.98
N LEU A 561 18.54 4.11 -2.31
CA LEU A 561 17.74 3.05 -2.92
C LEU A 561 16.29 3.22 -2.47
N PRO A 562 15.38 3.59 -3.38
CA PRO A 562 13.97 3.73 -3.03
C PRO A 562 13.32 2.36 -2.81
N ALA A 563 12.35 2.30 -1.90
CA ALA A 563 11.52 1.13 -1.68
C ALA A 563 10.64 0.82 -2.90
N LYS A 564 10.35 -0.47 -3.15
CA LYS A 564 9.41 -0.86 -4.23
C LYS A 564 7.96 -0.42 -3.96
N ALA A 565 7.57 -0.27 -2.72
CA ALA A 565 6.18 -0.05 -2.31
C ALA A 565 5.75 1.43 -2.26
N GLY A 566 6.66 2.39 -2.43
CA GLY A 566 6.28 3.80 -2.29
C GLY A 566 7.46 4.75 -2.38
N VAL A 567 7.16 6.03 -2.18
CA VAL A 567 8.11 7.10 -2.03
C VAL A 567 8.34 7.27 -0.54
N GLY A 568 9.56 7.13 -0.09
CA GLY A 568 9.90 7.20 1.34
C GLY A 568 10.30 8.59 1.82
N GLY A 569 10.59 8.65 3.10
CA GLY A 569 10.98 9.85 3.83
C GLY A 569 12.48 10.05 4.02
N ASP A 570 13.29 9.11 3.56
CA ASP A 570 14.74 9.11 3.76
C ASP A 570 15.45 10.25 3.05
N TRP A 571 16.43 10.84 3.69
CA TRP A 571 17.32 11.81 3.05
C TRP A 571 18.74 11.76 3.65
N PHE A 572 19.66 12.31 2.89
CA PHE A 572 21.01 12.61 3.36
C PHE A 572 21.46 13.96 2.80
N ASP A 573 22.45 14.57 3.44
CA ASP A 573 23.12 15.75 2.91
C ASP A 573 24.58 15.86 3.40
N VAL A 574 25.38 16.61 2.64
CA VAL A 574 26.75 16.97 2.96
C VAL A 574 26.87 18.47 2.80
N ILE A 575 27.01 19.20 3.88
CA ILE A 575 26.92 20.65 3.90
C ILE A 575 28.25 21.24 4.33
N PRO A 576 28.98 21.97 3.44
CA PRO A 576 30.16 22.72 3.82
C PRO A 576 29.82 23.82 4.83
N LEU A 577 30.50 23.79 5.94
CA LEU A 577 30.34 24.79 7.00
C LEU A 577 31.55 25.75 7.01
N PRO A 578 31.40 26.92 7.62
CA PRO A 578 32.51 27.83 7.85
C PRO A 578 33.68 27.16 8.63
N GLY A 579 34.90 27.58 8.38
CA GLY A 579 36.06 27.08 9.08
C GLY A 579 36.61 25.74 8.59
N ALA A 580 36.45 25.44 7.27
CA ALA A 580 36.80 24.17 6.63
C ALA A 580 36.01 22.94 7.16
N ARG A 581 35.01 23.12 8.00
CA ARG A 581 34.19 22.06 8.58
C ARG A 581 33.13 21.57 7.60
N VAL A 582 32.61 20.41 7.87
CA VAL A 582 31.53 19.80 7.09
C VAL A 582 30.46 19.23 8.01
N ALA A 583 29.21 19.44 7.67
CA ALA A 583 28.11 18.70 8.27
C ALA A 583 27.71 17.52 7.40
N LEU A 584 27.47 16.39 8.04
CA LEU A 584 26.95 15.16 7.46
C LEU A 584 25.59 14.90 8.11
N VAL A 585 24.59 14.62 7.29
CA VAL A 585 23.21 14.49 7.72
C VAL A 585 22.60 13.24 7.11
N VAL A 586 21.86 12.50 7.92
CA VAL A 586 20.96 11.44 7.48
C VAL A 586 19.70 11.55 8.33
N GLY A 587 18.56 11.31 7.72
CA GLY A 587 17.26 11.32 8.42
C GLY A 587 16.22 10.52 7.68
N ASP A 588 15.12 10.26 8.37
CA ASP A 588 13.95 9.58 7.85
C ASP A 588 12.66 10.18 8.41
N VAL A 589 11.66 10.36 7.57
CA VAL A 589 10.31 10.82 7.94
C VAL A 589 9.39 9.62 8.07
N VAL A 590 8.74 9.48 9.19
CA VAL A 590 7.80 8.39 9.47
C VAL A 590 6.70 8.34 8.41
N GLY A 591 6.52 7.15 7.81
CA GLY A 591 5.51 6.91 6.79
C GLY A 591 6.06 6.96 5.36
N HIS A 592 5.18 6.82 4.38
CA HIS A 592 5.56 6.76 2.97
C HIS A 592 4.60 7.57 2.09
N GLY A 593 5.03 7.87 0.88
CA GLY A 593 4.23 8.58 -0.10
C GLY A 593 4.58 10.06 -0.22
N LEU A 594 3.74 10.77 -0.95
CA LEU A 594 3.98 12.17 -1.32
C LEU A 594 4.12 13.10 -0.10
N HIS A 595 3.40 12.82 0.98
CA HIS A 595 3.44 13.61 2.21
C HIS A 595 4.79 13.48 2.92
N ALA A 596 5.28 12.25 3.10
CA ALA A 596 6.60 12.00 3.68
C ALA A 596 7.71 12.68 2.86
N ALA A 597 7.68 12.56 1.53
CA ALA A 597 8.64 13.21 0.65
C ALA A 597 8.57 14.75 0.74
N ALA A 598 7.38 15.34 0.83
CA ALA A 598 7.22 16.79 0.99
C ALA A 598 7.78 17.28 2.33
N THR A 599 7.52 16.55 3.42
CA THR A 599 8.07 16.83 4.76
C THR A 599 9.59 16.66 4.77
N MET A 600 10.12 15.61 4.18
CA MET A 600 11.54 15.39 3.98
C MET A 600 12.21 16.58 3.28
N GLY A 601 11.62 17.06 2.17
CA GLY A 601 12.13 18.24 1.45
C GLY A 601 12.13 19.52 2.30
N ARG A 602 11.10 19.73 3.13
CA ARG A 602 11.04 20.85 4.08
C ARG A 602 12.12 20.74 5.15
N LEU A 603 12.27 19.56 5.76
CA LEU A 603 13.26 19.30 6.81
C LEU A 603 14.69 19.44 6.26
N ARG A 604 14.98 18.84 5.11
CA ARG A 604 16.30 18.99 4.46
C ARG A 604 16.62 20.44 4.16
N THR A 605 15.66 21.24 3.65
CA THR A 605 15.84 22.66 3.40
C THR A 605 16.08 23.43 4.70
N ALA A 606 15.37 23.07 5.76
CA ALA A 606 15.55 23.67 7.08
C ALA A 606 16.94 23.34 7.65
N VAL A 607 17.38 22.08 7.57
CA VAL A 607 18.75 21.67 7.96
C VAL A 607 19.79 22.52 7.23
N HIS A 608 19.67 22.66 5.91
CA HIS A 608 20.60 23.46 5.12
C HIS A 608 20.63 24.92 5.58
N ASN A 609 19.47 25.53 5.81
CA ASN A 609 19.35 26.92 6.27
C ASN A 609 19.90 27.08 7.71
N PHE A 610 19.55 26.19 8.63
CA PHE A 610 20.07 26.27 10.00
C PHE A 610 21.58 25.99 10.07
N SER A 611 22.10 25.14 9.21
CA SER A 611 23.54 24.91 9.07
C SER A 611 24.31 26.20 8.70
N THR A 612 23.68 27.12 7.95
CA THR A 612 24.31 28.42 7.62
C THR A 612 24.41 29.37 8.81
N LEU A 613 23.65 29.11 9.90
CA LEU A 613 23.72 29.87 11.14
C LEU A 613 24.89 29.42 12.02
N ASP A 614 25.56 28.36 11.65
CA ASP A 614 26.73 27.80 12.34
C ASP A 614 26.45 27.43 13.81
N VAL A 615 25.23 26.93 14.08
CA VAL A 615 24.79 26.47 15.41
C VAL A 615 25.29 25.06 15.72
N PRO A 616 25.43 24.69 17.00
CA PRO A 616 25.77 23.32 17.41
C PRO A 616 24.71 22.28 16.98
N PRO A 617 25.09 20.99 16.84
CA PRO A 617 24.16 19.94 16.42
C PRO A 617 22.91 19.79 17.28
N ASP A 618 23.03 19.89 18.58
CA ASP A 618 21.93 19.83 19.55
C ASP A 618 20.95 20.99 19.41
N GLU A 619 21.44 22.20 19.19
CA GLU A 619 20.61 23.40 18.95
C GLU A 619 19.90 23.32 17.59
N LEU A 620 20.58 22.83 16.55
CA LEU A 620 19.99 22.62 15.23
C LEU A 620 18.82 21.64 15.28
N LEU A 621 18.99 20.51 15.98
CA LEU A 621 17.93 19.53 16.16
C LEU A 621 16.74 20.11 16.95
N GLY A 622 17.00 20.98 17.94
CA GLY A 622 15.96 21.69 18.66
C GLY A 622 15.12 22.59 17.73
N HIS A 623 15.78 23.34 16.83
CA HIS A 623 15.07 24.15 15.83
C HIS A 623 14.27 23.30 14.83
N LEU A 624 14.77 22.13 14.48
CA LEU A 624 14.05 21.20 13.60
C LEU A 624 12.81 20.62 14.29
N ASP A 625 12.93 20.27 15.57
CA ASP A 625 11.81 19.73 16.35
C ASP A 625 10.67 20.75 16.47
N GLU A 626 11.02 22.02 16.78
CA GLU A 626 10.07 23.12 16.82
C GLU A 626 9.39 23.38 15.45
N LEU A 627 10.15 23.22 14.35
CA LEU A 627 9.62 23.36 13.00
C LEU A 627 8.66 22.23 12.67
N THR A 628 9.02 20.99 13.01
CA THR A 628 8.20 19.80 12.76
C THR A 628 6.87 19.89 13.49
N GLY A 629 6.86 20.29 14.76
CA GLY A 629 5.64 20.52 15.53
C GLY A 629 4.74 21.60 14.90
N ARG A 630 5.31 22.67 14.36
CA ARG A 630 4.53 23.72 13.66
C ARG A 630 3.98 23.28 12.30
N ILE A 631 4.61 22.30 11.64
CA ILE A 631 4.07 21.71 10.39
C ILE A 631 2.80 20.94 10.72
N ASP A 632 2.83 20.09 11.72
CA ASP A 632 1.69 19.30 12.19
C ASP A 632 0.51 20.15 12.65
N ASP A 633 0.77 21.24 13.37
CA ASP A 633 -0.28 22.13 13.86
C ASP A 633 -1.03 22.82 12.71
N ARG A 634 -0.30 23.29 11.68
CA ARG A 634 -0.91 23.93 10.50
C ARG A 634 -1.72 22.99 9.62
N GLU A 635 -1.28 21.76 9.47
CA GLU A 635 -1.99 20.73 8.70
C GLU A 635 -3.25 20.26 9.44
N SER A 636 -3.30 20.42 10.77
CA SER A 636 -4.45 20.10 11.63
C SER A 636 -5.53 21.19 11.65
N GLU A 637 -5.25 22.44 11.23
CA GLU A 637 -6.19 23.55 11.22
C GLU A 637 -7.19 23.55 10.04
N GLY A 638 -7.09 22.60 9.08
CA GLY A 638 -8.02 22.44 7.96
C GLY A 638 -9.34 21.76 8.34
N PRO A 639 -10.44 21.95 7.57
CA PRO A 639 -11.75 21.34 7.85
C PRO A 639 -11.73 19.81 7.88
N ASP A 640 -10.74 19.19 7.29
CA ASP A 640 -10.52 17.72 7.27
C ASP A 640 -9.31 17.29 8.13
N GLY A 641 -8.71 18.21 8.88
CA GLY A 641 -7.44 18.01 9.59
C GLY A 641 -7.51 16.96 10.71
N GLU A 642 -8.64 16.89 11.45
CA GLU A 642 -8.80 15.89 12.51
C GLU A 642 -9.02 14.46 11.96
N GLU A 643 -9.64 14.31 10.79
CA GLU A 643 -9.78 13.02 10.11
C GLU A 643 -8.45 12.53 9.54
N ARG A 644 -7.68 13.42 8.91
CA ARG A 644 -6.32 13.11 8.42
C ARG A 644 -5.36 12.74 9.53
N ARG A 645 -5.37 13.46 10.66
CA ARG A 645 -4.55 13.12 11.84
C ARG A 645 -4.87 11.74 12.43
N ARG A 646 -6.11 11.26 12.27
CA ARG A 646 -6.51 9.90 12.68
C ARG A 646 -6.09 8.82 11.69
N GLU A 647 -5.94 9.16 10.42
CA GLU A 647 -5.54 8.22 9.36
C GLU A 647 -4.03 8.19 9.14
N GLU A 648 -3.34 9.33 9.23
CA GLU A 648 -1.91 9.47 8.89
C GLU A 648 -0.97 9.51 10.11
N GLY A 649 -1.50 9.70 11.34
CA GLY A 649 -0.70 9.76 12.57
C GLY A 649 0.00 11.10 12.79
N ILE A 650 0.92 11.17 13.74
CA ILE A 650 1.78 12.33 14.02
C ILE A 650 2.93 12.31 13.02
N THR A 651 3.20 13.43 12.35
CA THR A 651 4.36 13.55 11.46
C THR A 651 5.63 13.58 12.29
N GLY A 652 6.25 12.42 12.50
CA GLY A 652 7.54 12.28 13.17
C GLY A 652 8.66 12.15 12.16
N ALA A 653 9.86 12.54 12.55
CA ALA A 653 11.06 12.29 11.76
C ALA A 653 12.24 11.92 12.65
N THR A 654 13.13 11.09 12.14
CA THR A 654 14.43 10.84 12.79
C THR A 654 15.51 11.61 12.05
N CYS A 655 16.51 12.11 12.77
CA CYS A 655 17.61 12.86 12.17
C CYS A 655 18.91 12.68 12.95
N LEU A 656 19.99 12.36 12.25
CA LEU A 656 21.35 12.40 12.77
C LEU A 656 22.10 13.52 12.07
N TYR A 657 22.65 14.45 12.86
CA TYR A 657 23.43 15.58 12.39
C TYR A 657 24.82 15.56 13.00
N ALA A 658 25.86 15.50 12.16
CA ALA A 658 27.25 15.40 12.57
C ALA A 658 28.08 16.52 11.93
N ILE A 659 28.84 17.26 12.73
CA ILE A 659 29.80 18.28 12.27
C ILE A 659 31.22 17.75 12.47
N TYR A 660 31.96 17.61 11.37
CA TYR A 660 33.38 17.25 11.43
C TYR A 660 34.28 18.47 11.20
N ASP A 661 35.24 18.68 12.10
CA ASP A 661 36.27 19.72 12.01
C ASP A 661 37.64 19.09 11.63
N PRO A 662 38.10 19.28 10.39
CA PRO A 662 39.37 18.70 9.92
C PRO A 662 40.61 19.32 10.60
N ALA A 663 40.47 20.48 11.22
CA ALA A 663 41.60 21.11 11.93
C ALA A 663 41.88 20.47 13.29
N SER A 664 40.86 19.96 13.96
CA SER A 664 40.95 19.28 15.25
C SER A 664 40.78 17.76 15.20
N GLY A 665 40.18 17.24 14.13
CA GLY A 665 39.79 15.84 14.01
C GLY A 665 38.58 15.49 14.88
N VAL A 666 37.86 16.48 15.41
CA VAL A 666 36.66 16.26 16.25
C VAL A 666 35.41 16.21 15.39
N CYS A 667 34.60 15.23 15.64
CA CYS A 667 33.25 15.12 15.10
C CYS A 667 32.24 15.28 16.23
N THR A 668 31.38 16.31 16.14
CA THR A 668 30.31 16.55 17.11
C THR A 668 29.01 16.03 16.49
N VAL A 669 28.34 15.09 17.17
CA VAL A 669 27.17 14.37 16.65
C VAL A 669 26.01 14.54 17.62
N ALA A 670 24.83 14.83 17.09
CA ALA A 670 23.56 14.74 17.82
C ALA A 670 22.55 13.90 17.03
N SER A 671 21.70 13.16 17.74
CA SER A 671 20.67 12.32 17.16
C SER A 671 19.30 12.66 17.71
N ALA A 672 18.31 12.75 16.81
CA ALA A 672 16.90 12.82 17.13
C ALA A 672 16.23 11.49 16.74
N GLY A 673 16.31 10.48 17.60
CA GLY A 673 15.70 9.16 17.39
C GLY A 673 16.29 8.33 16.25
N HIS A 674 17.38 8.80 15.61
CA HIS A 674 17.99 8.13 14.46
C HIS A 674 19.08 7.14 14.91
N PRO A 675 19.27 6.01 14.19
CA PRO A 675 20.37 5.09 14.46
C PRO A 675 21.74 5.79 14.52
N GLY A 676 22.55 5.44 15.48
CA GLY A 676 23.91 5.97 15.59
C GLY A 676 24.81 5.56 14.42
N PRO A 677 25.86 6.34 14.10
CA PRO A 677 26.76 6.03 12.99
C PRO A 677 27.66 4.85 13.33
N ALA A 678 28.09 4.12 12.30
CA ALA A 678 29.22 3.20 12.45
C ALA A 678 30.55 3.96 12.22
N LEU A 679 31.49 3.76 13.10
CA LEU A 679 32.83 4.31 13.02
C LEU A 679 33.83 3.22 12.64
N VAL A 680 34.53 3.41 11.52
CA VAL A 680 35.59 2.51 11.07
C VAL A 680 36.95 3.20 11.25
N ALA A 681 37.74 2.71 12.17
CA ALA A 681 39.08 3.22 12.38
C ALA A 681 40.00 2.85 11.19
N PRO A 682 41.13 3.56 11.02
CA PRO A 682 42.06 3.27 9.92
C PRO A 682 42.63 1.84 9.93
N ASP A 683 42.67 1.20 11.11
CA ASP A 683 43.08 -0.19 11.31
C ASP A 683 41.97 -1.23 10.92
N GLY A 684 40.81 -0.78 10.53
CA GLY A 684 39.65 -1.62 10.16
C GLY A 684 38.78 -2.03 11.35
N ARG A 685 39.04 -1.56 12.56
CA ARG A 685 38.15 -1.78 13.70
C ARG A 685 36.86 -0.99 13.50
N VAL A 686 35.74 -1.69 13.67
CA VAL A 686 34.39 -1.10 13.55
C VAL A 686 33.80 -0.94 14.95
N ASP A 687 33.35 0.26 15.25
CA ASP A 687 32.68 0.61 16.50
C ASP A 687 31.36 1.32 16.24
N PHE A 688 30.41 1.19 17.16
CA PHE A 688 29.14 1.94 17.15
C PHE A 688 29.16 2.80 18.41
N PRO A 689 29.55 4.08 18.30
CA PRO A 689 29.67 4.95 19.48
C PRO A 689 28.29 5.16 20.13
N GLU A 690 28.25 5.09 21.44
CA GLU A 690 27.06 5.46 22.19
C GLU A 690 26.87 6.98 22.10
N LEU A 691 25.76 7.40 21.51
CA LEU A 691 25.35 8.78 21.43
C LEU A 691 24.39 9.11 22.58
N ALA A 692 24.33 10.38 22.96
CA ALA A 692 23.27 10.82 23.84
C ALA A 692 21.90 10.52 23.23
N PRO A 693 20.98 9.87 23.96
CA PRO A 693 19.67 9.51 23.43
C PRO A 693 18.82 10.76 23.14
N GLY A 694 18.23 10.83 21.96
CA GLY A 694 17.29 11.88 21.56
C GLY A 694 15.95 11.26 21.11
N LEU A 695 14.86 11.98 21.33
CA LEU A 695 13.55 11.60 20.82
C LEU A 695 13.43 11.97 19.33
N PRO A 696 12.67 11.22 18.53
CA PRO A 696 12.32 11.66 17.18
C PRO A 696 11.70 13.07 17.16
N LEU A 697 11.95 13.80 16.08
CA LEU A 697 11.39 15.13 15.86
C LEU A 697 9.86 15.10 15.75
N GLY A 698 9.18 16.13 16.22
CA GLY A 698 7.74 16.33 16.06
C GLY A 698 6.86 15.57 17.05
N LEU A 699 7.41 14.78 17.97
CA LEU A 699 6.61 14.06 18.97
C LEU A 699 5.95 14.96 20.02
N GLY A 700 6.26 16.26 20.04
CA GLY A 700 5.61 17.24 20.91
C GLY A 700 5.71 16.97 22.41
N LEU A 701 6.66 16.15 22.83
CA LEU A 701 6.87 15.79 24.25
C LEU A 701 7.58 16.87 25.07
N GLY A 702 7.71 18.09 24.51
CA GLY A 702 8.16 19.34 25.07
C GLY A 702 9.46 19.30 25.89
N ASP A 703 10.33 20.30 25.72
CA ASP A 703 11.50 20.68 26.56
C ASP A 703 12.54 19.58 26.92
N VAL A 704 12.62 18.47 26.19
CA VAL A 704 13.77 17.55 26.33
C VAL A 704 14.85 18.06 25.37
N PRO A 705 15.92 18.68 25.89
CA PRO A 705 17.00 19.18 25.05
C PRO A 705 17.72 18.01 24.39
N PHE A 706 18.07 18.17 23.11
CA PHE A 706 19.03 17.27 22.49
C PHE A 706 20.43 17.50 23.09
N GLU A 707 21.24 16.44 23.12
CA GLU A 707 22.60 16.52 23.57
C GLU A 707 23.58 16.09 22.48
N ALA A 708 24.69 16.82 22.34
CA ALA A 708 25.72 16.49 21.38
C ALA A 708 26.84 15.67 22.01
N THR A 709 27.31 14.65 21.30
CA THR A 709 28.45 13.79 21.67
C THR A 709 29.67 14.14 20.80
N GLU A 710 30.85 14.31 21.41
CA GLU A 710 32.09 14.57 20.69
C GLU A 710 32.87 13.26 20.48
N LEU A 711 33.22 12.99 19.20
CA LEU A 711 34.02 11.84 18.78
C LEU A 711 35.34 12.33 18.19
N LEU A 712 36.47 11.78 18.67
CA LEU A 712 37.79 12.07 18.08
C LEU A 712 38.03 11.07 16.94
N LEU A 713 38.15 11.56 15.70
CA LEU A 713 38.33 10.77 14.52
C LEU A 713 39.73 10.94 13.94
N PRO A 714 40.60 9.93 14.06
CA PRO A 714 41.91 9.94 13.38
C PRO A 714 41.74 10.09 11.86
N GLU A 715 42.78 10.59 11.20
CA GLU A 715 42.80 10.71 9.75
C GLU A 715 42.57 9.34 9.07
N GLY A 716 41.74 9.33 8.04
CA GLY A 716 41.37 8.11 7.32
C GLY A 716 40.30 7.25 7.99
N SER A 717 39.79 7.66 9.15
CA SER A 717 38.58 7.04 9.73
C SER A 717 37.40 7.20 8.80
N LYS A 718 36.50 6.21 8.76
CA LYS A 718 35.24 6.33 8.03
C LYS A 718 34.09 6.47 9.01
N LEU A 719 33.27 7.49 8.79
CA LEU A 719 31.99 7.65 9.45
C LEU A 719 30.91 7.17 8.48
N VAL A 720 30.12 6.17 8.89
CA VAL A 720 29.09 5.55 8.07
C VAL A 720 27.74 5.86 8.71
N LEU A 721 26.94 6.65 8.00
CA LEU A 721 25.60 7.03 8.38
C LEU A 721 24.62 6.26 7.49
N PHE A 722 23.53 5.81 8.06
CA PHE A 722 22.55 4.98 7.34
C PHE A 722 21.16 5.09 7.99
N THR A 723 20.13 4.88 7.20
CA THR A 723 18.75 4.75 7.67
C THR A 723 18.43 3.30 8.05
N ASP A 724 17.40 3.10 8.85
CA ASP A 724 17.00 1.80 9.40
C ASP A 724 16.63 0.78 8.33
N GLY A 725 16.09 1.22 7.16
CA GLY A 725 15.82 0.37 6.01
C GLY A 725 17.02 -0.45 5.51
N LEU A 726 18.27 -0.03 5.83
CA LEU A 726 19.47 -0.82 5.56
C LEU A 726 19.56 -2.05 6.48
N LEU A 727 19.13 -1.92 7.73
CA LEU A 727 19.31 -2.94 8.79
C LEU A 727 18.09 -3.85 8.93
N GLU A 728 16.89 -3.29 8.78
CA GLU A 728 15.62 -3.97 9.05
C GLU A 728 15.06 -4.68 7.81
N ASP A 729 14.70 -5.97 7.97
CA ASP A 729 14.00 -6.74 6.94
C ASP A 729 13.17 -7.87 7.58
N ARG A 730 12.27 -8.51 6.81
CA ARG A 730 11.50 -9.69 7.26
C ARG A 730 12.42 -10.83 7.69
N GLY A 731 12.54 -11.03 8.99
CA GLY A 731 13.35 -12.11 9.56
C GLY A 731 14.78 -11.70 9.91
N ARG A 732 15.11 -10.41 9.83
CA ARG A 732 16.38 -9.85 10.30
C ARG A 732 16.08 -8.76 11.32
N ASP A 733 16.45 -9.00 12.57
CA ASP A 733 16.38 -8.02 13.63
C ASP A 733 17.55 -7.01 13.56
N LEU A 734 17.41 -5.91 14.30
CA LEU A 734 18.38 -4.83 14.33
C LEU A 734 19.80 -5.33 14.73
N ASP A 735 19.89 -6.21 15.71
CA ASP A 735 21.17 -6.73 16.20
C ASP A 735 21.90 -7.57 15.15
N THR A 736 21.14 -8.41 14.43
CA THR A 736 21.67 -9.18 13.31
C THR A 736 22.09 -8.25 12.17
N GLY A 737 21.30 -7.22 11.85
CA GLY A 737 21.62 -6.20 10.87
C GLY A 737 22.93 -5.46 11.21
N LEU A 738 23.09 -5.00 12.44
CA LEU A 738 24.32 -4.38 12.94
C LEU A 738 25.52 -5.33 12.89
N GLY A 739 25.32 -6.62 13.16
CA GLY A 739 26.36 -7.64 13.06
C GLY A 739 26.87 -7.83 11.63
N LEU A 740 25.95 -7.84 10.65
CA LEU A 740 26.27 -7.91 9.23
C LEU A 740 26.98 -6.63 8.76
N LEU A 741 26.47 -5.46 9.17
CA LEU A 741 27.09 -4.17 8.86
C LEU A 741 28.51 -4.11 9.40
N ARG A 742 28.73 -4.51 10.65
CA ARG A 742 30.08 -4.63 11.24
C ARG A 742 31.01 -5.50 10.40
N SER A 743 30.50 -6.64 9.93
CA SER A 743 31.29 -7.58 9.11
C SER A 743 31.63 -7.01 7.73
N ALA A 744 30.70 -6.29 7.11
CA ALA A 744 30.90 -5.63 5.81
C ALA A 744 31.93 -4.50 5.91
N LEU A 745 31.90 -3.73 7.03
CA LEU A 745 32.76 -2.59 7.27
C LEU A 745 34.18 -2.96 7.76
N ALA A 746 34.38 -4.15 8.32
CA ALA A 746 35.66 -4.59 8.89
C ALA A 746 36.76 -4.87 7.87
N ARG A 747 36.69 -4.24 6.69
CA ARG A 747 37.69 -4.34 5.62
C ARG A 747 38.52 -3.07 5.57
N PRO A 748 39.82 -3.12 5.97
CA PRO A 748 40.70 -1.98 5.86
C PRO A 748 40.95 -1.62 4.37
N ASP A 749 41.47 -0.44 4.09
CA ASP A 749 41.94 0.04 2.79
C ASP A 749 40.86 0.12 1.69
N ARG A 750 39.57 0.10 2.03
CA ARG A 750 38.48 0.35 1.10
C ARG A 750 38.21 1.84 0.93
N SER A 751 38.06 2.28 -0.30
CA SER A 751 37.55 3.63 -0.59
C SER A 751 36.09 3.76 -0.07
N PRO A 752 35.57 4.97 0.15
CA PRO A 752 34.15 5.16 0.50
C PRO A 752 33.20 4.47 -0.49
N GLU A 753 33.51 4.55 -1.79
CA GLU A 753 32.77 3.91 -2.86
C GLU A 753 32.72 2.38 -2.75
N GLN A 754 33.90 1.78 -2.54
CA GLN A 754 33.98 0.32 -2.32
C GLN A 754 33.28 -0.10 -1.02
N THR A 755 33.32 0.75 0.00
CA THR A 755 32.63 0.48 1.28
C THR A 755 31.12 0.48 1.07
N CYS A 756 30.57 1.44 0.32
CA CYS A 756 29.15 1.44 -0.04
C CYS A 756 28.78 0.15 -0.80
N ALA A 757 29.56 -0.25 -1.79
CA ALA A 757 29.32 -1.47 -2.56
C ALA A 757 29.36 -2.74 -1.69
N ASP A 758 30.35 -2.87 -0.80
CA ASP A 758 30.50 -4.01 0.09
C ASP A 758 29.34 -4.11 1.12
N VAL A 759 28.89 -2.97 1.63
CA VAL A 759 27.73 -2.88 2.55
C VAL A 759 26.47 -3.33 1.84
N LEU A 760 26.16 -2.79 0.65
CA LEU A 760 24.97 -3.18 -0.11
C LEU A 760 25.03 -4.65 -0.53
N ALA A 761 26.15 -5.14 -1.02
CA ALA A 761 26.29 -6.55 -1.39
C ALA A 761 26.03 -7.52 -0.22
N THR A 762 26.23 -7.05 1.04
CA THR A 762 26.05 -7.86 2.24
C THR A 762 24.64 -7.76 2.83
N LEU A 763 24.05 -6.56 2.81
CA LEU A 763 22.81 -6.25 3.54
C LEU A 763 21.58 -6.07 2.64
N LEU A 764 21.75 -5.75 1.34
CA LEU A 764 20.64 -5.46 0.46
C LEU A 764 19.75 -6.71 0.26
N SER A 765 18.47 -6.54 0.58
CA SER A 765 17.44 -7.53 0.28
C SER A 765 17.05 -7.46 -1.21
N PRO A 766 16.66 -8.57 -1.85
CA PRO A 766 16.11 -8.55 -3.22
C PRO A 766 14.87 -7.66 -3.39
N THR A 767 14.14 -7.43 -2.29
CA THR A 767 12.94 -6.58 -2.26
C THR A 767 12.96 -5.69 -1.03
N PRO A 768 13.70 -4.55 -1.06
CA PRO A 768 13.72 -3.62 0.06
C PRO A 768 12.30 -3.09 0.34
N ARG A 769 11.96 -3.04 1.61
CA ARG A 769 10.63 -2.59 2.07
C ARG A 769 10.57 -1.11 2.35
N ASP A 770 11.70 -0.58 2.77
CA ASP A 770 11.89 0.83 3.08
C ASP A 770 13.00 1.42 2.24
N ASP A 771 13.02 2.72 2.16
CA ASP A 771 14.10 3.45 1.52
C ASP A 771 15.41 3.16 2.25
N ILE A 772 16.52 3.26 1.54
CA ILE A 772 17.85 3.10 2.11
C ILE A 772 18.69 4.30 1.73
N ALA A 773 19.07 5.09 2.71
CA ALA A 773 20.11 6.09 2.57
C ALA A 773 21.39 5.61 3.28
N LEU A 774 22.48 5.56 2.54
CA LEU A 774 23.80 5.19 3.05
C LEU A 774 24.81 6.27 2.65
N LEU A 775 25.48 6.86 3.63
CA LEU A 775 26.49 7.89 3.47
C LEU A 775 27.81 7.43 4.13
N VAL A 776 28.85 7.31 3.38
CA VAL A 776 30.20 6.93 3.86
C VAL A 776 31.15 8.10 3.68
N ALA A 777 31.63 8.65 4.78
CA ALA A 777 32.57 9.77 4.78
C ALA A 777 33.92 9.36 5.39
N ARG A 778 34.97 9.39 4.60
CA ARG A 778 36.35 9.15 5.07
C ARG A 778 36.97 10.47 5.47
N THR A 779 37.40 10.60 6.74
CA THR A 779 37.98 11.81 7.30
C THR A 779 39.34 12.14 6.69
N ARG A 780 39.55 13.43 6.48
CA ARG A 780 40.84 14.03 6.17
C ARG A 780 41.14 15.07 7.20
N LEU A 781 42.37 15.07 7.74
CA LEU A 781 42.83 16.15 8.57
C LEU A 781 43.42 17.28 7.72
N LEU A 782 43.21 18.50 8.15
CA LEU A 782 43.91 19.63 7.56
C LEU A 782 45.38 19.57 8.02
N ASP A 783 46.28 19.64 7.03
CA ASP A 783 47.71 19.59 7.32
C ASP A 783 48.10 20.63 8.36
N ARG A 784 48.89 20.22 9.35
CA ARG A 784 49.38 21.11 10.42
C ARG A 784 50.17 22.30 9.89
N GLU A 785 50.85 22.17 8.74
CA GLU A 785 51.54 23.28 8.09
C GLU A 785 50.57 24.34 7.54
N ARG A 786 49.29 23.98 7.34
CA ARG A 786 48.21 24.87 6.93
C ARG A 786 47.40 25.47 8.07
N ILE A 787 47.81 25.20 9.31
CA ILE A 787 47.20 25.73 10.52
C ILE A 787 48.21 26.59 11.23
N ALA A 788 47.78 27.79 11.65
CA ALA A 788 48.57 28.62 12.53
C ALA A 788 47.68 29.08 13.68
N GLU A 789 48.20 28.98 14.91
CA GLU A 789 47.40 29.30 16.11
C GLU A 789 48.26 30.13 17.08
N TRP A 790 47.63 31.15 17.68
CA TRP A 790 48.25 32.00 18.68
C TRP A 790 47.30 32.25 19.86
N GLU A 791 47.84 32.19 21.07
CA GLU A 791 47.12 32.71 22.25
C GLU A 791 47.43 34.19 22.42
N VAL A 792 46.41 34.99 22.67
CA VAL A 792 46.49 36.44 22.74
C VAL A 792 46.16 36.92 24.16
N ALA A 793 47.09 37.62 24.80
CA ALA A 793 46.77 38.24 26.06
C ALA A 793 45.73 39.39 25.85
N ARG A 794 44.83 39.58 26.78
CA ARG A 794 43.83 40.68 26.74
C ARG A 794 44.48 42.04 26.99
N ASP A 795 45.50 42.37 26.23
CA ASP A 795 46.20 43.61 26.20
C ASP A 795 46.24 44.15 24.77
N PRO A 796 45.85 45.41 24.51
CA PRO A 796 45.92 46.00 23.19
C PRO A 796 47.30 45.93 22.52
N SER A 797 48.37 45.88 23.32
CA SER A 797 49.75 45.68 22.82
C SER A 797 50.00 44.31 22.17
N ALA A 798 49.18 43.31 22.50
CA ALA A 798 49.31 41.94 21.97
C ALA A 798 48.77 41.81 20.51
N VAL A 799 47.95 42.75 20.04
CA VAL A 799 47.37 42.73 18.71
C VAL A 799 48.43 42.82 17.61
N SER A 800 49.37 43.75 17.71
CA SER A 800 50.41 43.99 16.68
C SER A 800 51.37 42.81 16.50
N PRO A 801 51.89 42.16 17.56
CA PRO A 801 52.73 40.96 17.40
C PRO A 801 52.04 39.80 16.69
N VAL A 802 50.75 39.54 17.02
CA VAL A 802 50.00 38.45 16.40
C VAL A 802 49.70 38.76 14.94
N ARG A 803 49.32 40.02 14.62
CA ARG A 803 49.17 40.48 13.26
C ARG A 803 50.40 40.26 12.40
N ASN A 804 51.60 40.66 12.93
CA ASN A 804 52.87 40.49 12.22
C ASN A 804 53.19 38.99 12.04
N ALA A 805 52.94 38.17 13.07
CA ALA A 805 53.11 36.72 12.94
C ALA A 805 52.18 36.10 11.90
N ALA A 806 50.93 36.56 11.83
CA ALA A 806 49.96 36.16 10.80
C ALA A 806 50.43 36.56 9.41
N ALA A 807 50.90 37.79 9.20
CA ALA A 807 51.45 38.26 7.93
C ALA A 807 52.67 37.41 7.46
N ALA A 808 53.58 37.12 8.39
CA ALA A 808 54.74 36.23 8.09
C ALA A 808 54.28 34.84 7.67
N LYS A 809 53.23 34.28 8.33
CA LYS A 809 52.69 32.97 7.99
C LYS A 809 51.93 32.97 6.63
N LEU A 810 51.26 34.04 6.32
CA LEU A 810 50.64 34.21 5.00
C LEU A 810 51.68 34.25 3.88
N SER A 811 52.81 34.93 4.09
CA SER A 811 53.90 34.94 3.15
C SER A 811 54.55 33.56 2.98
N GLU A 812 54.70 32.78 4.09
CA GLU A 812 55.17 31.39 4.06
C GLU A 812 54.21 30.50 3.20
N TRP A 813 52.92 30.77 3.27
CA TRP A 813 51.88 30.08 2.47
C TRP A 813 51.75 30.59 1.04
N GLY A 814 52.50 31.62 0.64
CA GLY A 814 52.43 32.23 -0.69
C GLY A 814 51.16 33.05 -0.92
N LEU A 815 50.57 33.52 0.18
CA LEU A 815 49.30 34.29 0.18
C LEU A 815 49.54 35.81 0.35
N ASP A 816 50.62 36.33 -0.15
CA ASP A 816 51.04 37.76 -0.05
C ASP A 816 49.93 38.70 -0.56
N GLY A 817 49.16 38.28 -1.61
CA GLY A 817 48.06 39.06 -2.14
C GLY A 817 46.90 39.26 -1.18
N LEU A 818 46.75 38.42 -0.15
CA LEU A 818 45.71 38.52 0.87
C LEU A 818 46.22 39.16 2.17
N ALA A 819 47.52 39.37 2.29
CA ALA A 819 48.13 39.80 3.56
C ALA A 819 47.48 41.08 4.09
N PHE A 820 47.29 42.11 3.26
CA PHE A 820 46.64 43.36 3.68
C PHE A 820 45.21 43.17 4.20
N THR A 821 44.42 42.41 3.47
CA THR A 821 43.01 42.14 3.84
C THR A 821 42.93 41.30 5.13
N ALA A 822 43.74 40.26 5.21
CA ALA A 822 43.78 39.38 6.39
C ALA A 822 44.29 40.14 7.63
N GLU A 823 45.32 40.99 7.49
CA GLU A 823 45.79 41.85 8.58
C GLU A 823 44.70 42.81 9.08
N LEU A 824 43.97 43.42 8.16
CA LEU A 824 42.88 44.30 8.54
C LEU A 824 41.77 43.54 9.28
N VAL A 825 41.32 42.42 8.73
CA VAL A 825 40.31 41.57 9.36
C VAL A 825 40.73 41.07 10.73
N LEU A 826 41.98 40.54 10.85
CA LEU A 826 42.50 40.08 12.11
C LEU A 826 42.65 41.19 13.14
N SER A 827 43.12 42.39 12.72
CA SER A 827 43.26 43.51 13.61
C SER A 827 41.91 43.89 14.25
N GLU A 828 40.84 43.91 13.45
CA GLU A 828 39.53 44.24 13.95
C GLU A 828 38.95 43.14 14.83
N LEU A 829 39.08 41.88 14.42
CA LEU A 829 38.57 40.74 15.22
C LEU A 829 39.32 40.59 16.54
N ILE A 830 40.67 40.67 16.55
CA ILE A 830 41.47 40.57 17.73
C ILE A 830 41.22 41.73 18.71
N THR A 831 41.13 42.95 18.15
CA THR A 831 40.80 44.14 18.93
C THR A 831 39.46 44.01 19.62
N ASN A 832 38.46 43.49 18.91
CA ASN A 832 37.14 43.26 19.49
C ASN A 832 37.16 42.21 20.59
N ALA A 833 37.88 41.10 20.40
CA ALA A 833 38.06 40.06 21.42
C ALA A 833 38.79 40.56 22.67
N VAL A 834 39.85 41.34 22.48
CA VAL A 834 40.60 41.96 23.58
C VAL A 834 39.75 42.97 24.37
N ARG A 835 38.96 43.79 23.70
CA ARG A 835 38.12 44.85 24.32
C ARG A 835 36.82 44.31 24.93
N TYR A 836 36.14 43.40 24.26
CA TYR A 836 34.76 43.02 24.60
C TYR A 836 34.62 41.52 24.94
N GLY A 837 35.65 40.71 24.68
CA GLY A 837 35.66 39.32 24.92
C GLY A 837 36.05 38.91 26.34
N ALA A 838 36.25 37.64 26.63
CA ALA A 838 36.76 37.07 27.87
C ALA A 838 37.88 36.06 27.55
N ASP A 839 38.79 35.87 28.53
CA ASP A 839 39.87 34.89 28.39
C ASP A 839 39.32 33.44 28.31
N PRO A 840 40.02 32.54 27.56
CA PRO A 840 41.20 32.79 26.73
C PRO A 840 40.82 33.37 25.35
N VAL A 841 41.69 34.29 24.85
CA VAL A 841 41.57 34.74 23.47
C VAL A 841 42.56 33.97 22.61
N ARG A 842 42.05 33.37 21.51
CA ARG A 842 42.85 32.60 20.55
C ARG A 842 42.60 33.08 19.13
N VAL A 843 43.66 33.13 18.35
CA VAL A 843 43.61 33.44 16.94
C VAL A 843 44.06 32.22 16.16
N ARG A 844 43.30 31.83 15.18
CA ARG A 844 43.59 30.69 14.30
C ARG A 844 43.47 31.11 12.84
N LEU A 845 44.45 30.78 12.04
CA LEU A 845 44.41 30.84 10.59
C LEU A 845 44.42 29.45 10.03
N LEU A 846 43.53 29.23 9.07
CA LEU A 846 43.44 27.98 8.33
C LEU A 846 43.58 28.27 6.86
N HIS A 847 44.50 27.58 6.17
CA HIS A 847 44.67 27.65 4.73
C HIS A 847 44.09 26.38 4.08
N ASP A 848 42.84 26.45 3.71
CA ASP A 848 42.19 25.40 2.95
C ASP A 848 41.94 25.87 1.52
N ARG A 849 40.74 25.83 1.02
CA ARG A 849 40.29 26.39 -0.27
C ARG A 849 40.15 27.90 -0.20
N THR A 850 39.93 28.39 0.98
CA THR A 850 39.93 29.80 1.35
C THR A 850 40.90 30.02 2.48
N LEU A 851 41.28 31.25 2.73
CA LEU A 851 41.96 31.64 3.95
C LEU A 851 40.90 31.94 5.01
N ILE A 852 40.93 31.22 6.10
CA ILE A 852 39.97 31.36 7.19
C ILE A 852 40.69 32.01 8.38
N CYS A 853 40.15 33.15 8.82
CA CYS A 853 40.60 33.87 9.99
C CYS A 853 39.61 33.67 11.13
N GLU A 854 40.01 33.04 12.20
CA GLU A 854 39.15 32.78 13.39
C GLU A 854 39.75 33.45 14.62
N VAL A 855 38.87 34.12 15.38
CA VAL A 855 39.22 34.67 16.68
C VAL A 855 38.19 34.20 17.71
N SER A 856 38.68 33.40 18.68
CA SER A 856 37.83 32.85 19.75
C SER A 856 38.08 33.59 21.06
N ASP A 857 37.01 33.81 21.79
CA ASP A 857 37.06 34.35 23.16
C ASP A 857 36.06 33.68 24.10
N GLY A 858 36.27 33.74 25.40
CA GLY A 858 35.43 33.09 26.41
C GLY A 858 34.08 33.74 26.69
N SER A 859 33.68 34.79 25.93
CA SER A 859 32.40 35.50 26.11
C SER A 859 31.30 34.93 25.25
N SER A 860 30.12 34.78 25.78
CA SER A 860 28.89 34.42 25.01
C SER A 860 28.10 35.63 24.45
N THR A 861 28.62 36.85 24.60
CA THR A 861 27.94 38.06 24.16
C THR A 861 27.95 38.14 22.63
N SER A 862 26.78 38.34 22.04
CA SER A 862 26.63 38.45 20.58
C SER A 862 27.28 39.75 20.04
N PRO A 863 28.09 39.68 19.00
CA PRO A 863 28.59 40.90 18.34
C PRO A 863 27.46 41.54 17.56
N HIS A 864 27.30 42.87 17.69
CA HIS A 864 26.33 43.63 16.95
C HIS A 864 26.98 44.53 15.88
N LEU A 865 26.53 44.38 14.64
CA LEU A 865 26.86 45.33 13.58
C LEU A 865 26.21 46.70 13.93
N ARG A 866 27.03 47.72 14.14
CA ARG A 866 26.58 49.11 14.27
C ARG A 866 26.97 49.90 13.06
N HIS A 867 26.00 50.59 12.45
CA HIS A 867 26.30 51.65 11.50
C HIS A 867 26.86 52.84 12.29
N ALA A 868 28.18 52.90 12.43
CA ALA A 868 28.83 54.04 13.03
C ALA A 868 28.73 55.26 12.12
N ALA A 869 28.38 56.42 12.66
CA ALA A 869 28.42 57.70 11.92
C ALA A 869 29.88 58.05 11.50
N ALA A 870 30.02 58.88 10.49
CA ALA A 870 31.35 59.27 9.95
C ALA A 870 32.30 59.86 11.03
N THR A 871 31.74 60.31 12.15
CA THR A 871 32.41 60.98 13.30
C THR A 871 32.75 60.05 14.46
N ASP A 872 32.27 58.79 14.45
CA ASP A 872 32.51 57.83 15.56
C ASP A 872 33.88 57.20 15.46
N GLU A 873 34.68 57.28 16.51
CA GLU A 873 36.02 56.67 16.61
C GLU A 873 35.97 55.15 16.93
N GLY A 874 34.77 54.56 17.01
CA GLY A 874 34.58 53.12 17.30
C GLY A 874 33.32 52.57 16.66
N GLY A 875 33.28 51.22 16.47
CA GLY A 875 32.10 50.50 15.96
C GLY A 875 32.09 50.18 14.45
N ARG A 876 33.19 50.52 13.73
CA ARG A 876 33.37 50.16 12.30
C ARG A 876 34.02 48.81 12.06
N GLY A 877 34.57 48.15 13.06
CA GLY A 877 35.39 46.99 12.90
C GLY A 877 34.70 45.83 12.20
N LEU A 878 33.54 45.41 12.67
CA LEU A 878 32.76 44.34 12.04
C LEU A 878 32.16 44.76 10.66
N TYR A 879 31.93 46.04 10.43
CA TYR A 879 31.52 46.52 9.12
C TYR A 879 32.68 46.39 8.12
N LEU A 880 33.90 46.66 8.49
CA LEU A 880 35.09 46.41 7.68
C LEU A 880 35.27 44.91 7.39
N VAL A 881 35.12 44.09 8.42
CA VAL A 881 35.15 42.61 8.21
C VAL A 881 34.11 42.18 7.19
N ALA A 882 32.85 42.63 7.34
CA ALA A 882 31.77 42.32 6.42
C ALA A 882 32.00 42.85 4.98
N GLN A 883 32.77 43.92 4.81
CA GLN A 883 33.09 44.50 3.50
C GLN A 883 34.21 43.78 2.78
N TYR A 884 35.20 43.23 3.51
CA TYR A 884 36.40 42.63 2.93
C TYR A 884 36.42 41.11 2.95
N ALA A 885 35.59 40.49 3.77
CA ALA A 885 35.43 39.02 3.80
C ALA A 885 34.38 38.58 2.78
N ASP A 886 34.60 37.45 2.11
CA ASP A 886 33.60 36.81 1.27
C ASP A 886 32.42 36.31 2.10
N ARG A 887 32.76 35.75 3.28
CA ARG A 887 31.81 35.31 4.29
C ARG A 887 32.39 35.60 5.68
N TRP A 888 31.54 35.93 6.60
CA TRP A 888 31.90 36.04 8.01
C TRP A 888 30.73 35.66 8.91
N GLY A 889 31.00 35.31 10.16
CA GLY A 889 29.95 34.96 11.10
C GLY A 889 30.49 34.78 12.53
N THR A 890 29.58 34.36 13.39
CA THR A 890 29.90 34.06 14.80
C THR A 890 29.40 32.65 15.14
N ARG A 891 30.25 31.82 15.66
CA ARG A 891 29.95 30.51 16.18
C ARG A 891 30.00 30.52 17.68
N TYR A 892 28.98 29.99 18.34
CA TYR A 892 28.90 29.85 19.76
C TYR A 892 29.25 28.41 20.17
N GLY A 893 30.03 28.24 21.20
CA GLY A 893 30.42 26.95 21.77
C GLY A 893 30.30 26.97 23.28
N ARG A 894 30.48 25.81 23.91
CA ARG A 894 30.40 25.65 25.38
C ARG A 894 31.35 26.55 26.16
N ARG A 895 32.42 27.06 25.56
CA ARG A 895 33.50 27.83 26.21
C ARG A 895 33.64 29.26 25.71
N GLY A 896 32.63 29.79 25.04
CA GLY A 896 32.64 31.13 24.48
C GLY A 896 32.18 31.20 23.02
N LYS A 897 32.69 32.19 22.28
CA LYS A 897 32.36 32.36 20.87
C LYS A 897 33.63 32.42 20.01
N THR A 898 33.46 32.08 18.73
CA THR A 898 34.45 32.26 17.66
C THR A 898 33.86 33.15 16.61
N ILE A 899 34.51 34.30 16.29
CA ILE A 899 34.19 35.10 15.13
C ILE A 899 35.13 34.69 14.01
N TRP A 900 34.60 34.37 12.87
CA TRP A 900 35.36 33.86 11.74
C TRP A 900 35.10 34.71 10.50
N ALA A 901 36.08 34.77 9.61
CA ALA A 901 36.00 35.42 8.31
C ALA A 901 36.74 34.57 7.27
N GLU A 902 36.15 34.39 6.11
CA GLU A 902 36.70 33.67 4.97
C GLU A 902 37.11 34.65 3.86
N LEU A 903 38.29 34.44 3.35
CA LEU A 903 38.88 35.27 2.27
C LEU A 903 39.24 34.33 1.10
N ARG A 904 38.76 34.65 -0.09
CA ARG A 904 39.02 33.85 -1.29
C ARG A 904 40.46 33.90 -1.72
N VAL A 905 41.11 32.74 -1.89
CA VAL A 905 42.47 32.57 -2.39
C VAL A 905 42.42 32.56 -3.90
N GLY A 906 42.84 33.73 -4.56
CA GLY A 906 43.04 33.84 -6.01
C GLY A 906 41.87 33.49 -6.93
N ALA A 907 41.58 34.36 -7.86
CA ALA A 907 40.72 34.01 -8.99
C ALA A 907 41.60 33.53 -10.14
N ASP A 908 42.07 32.28 -10.13
CA ASP A 908 42.54 31.63 -11.33
C ASP A 908 42.24 30.12 -11.27
N ASP A 909 41.41 29.70 -12.24
CA ASP A 909 41.25 28.39 -12.85
C ASP A 909 41.25 27.15 -11.93
N ALA A 910 40.24 27.08 -11.06
CA ALA A 910 39.76 25.77 -10.62
C ALA A 910 38.48 25.45 -11.41
N GLU A 911 38.61 24.79 -12.55
CA GLU A 911 37.51 24.03 -13.12
C GLU A 911 36.93 23.13 -12.03
N PRO A 912 35.62 23.07 -11.88
CA PRO A 912 34.98 22.16 -10.91
C PRO A 912 35.37 20.73 -11.34
N VAL A 913 36.20 20.07 -10.56
CA VAL A 913 36.33 18.62 -10.65
C VAL A 913 34.95 18.09 -10.16
N VAL A 914 34.07 17.97 -11.12
CA VAL A 914 32.80 17.26 -10.93
C VAL A 914 33.19 15.81 -10.71
N THR A 915 33.17 15.35 -9.50
CA THR A 915 33.17 13.91 -9.22
C THR A 915 31.93 13.38 -9.94
N ALA A 916 32.12 12.67 -11.04
CA ALA A 916 31.03 12.09 -11.80
C ALA A 916 30.20 11.26 -10.84
N VAL A 917 28.94 11.65 -10.70
CA VAL A 917 27.95 10.86 -10.01
C VAL A 917 27.86 9.54 -10.77
N PRO A 918 28.01 8.37 -10.16
CA PRO A 918 27.74 7.11 -10.83
C PRO A 918 26.32 7.19 -11.40
N ASP A 919 26.21 6.85 -12.69
CA ASP A 919 24.96 6.90 -13.41
C ASP A 919 23.94 6.04 -12.67
N LEU A 920 22.93 6.68 -12.06
CA LEU A 920 21.87 5.99 -11.32
C LEU A 920 21.05 5.10 -12.24
N ASP A 921 21.06 5.39 -13.56
CA ASP A 921 20.38 4.58 -14.56
C ASP A 921 21.09 3.23 -14.81
N ALA A 922 22.39 3.11 -14.50
CA ALA A 922 23.14 1.87 -14.64
C ALA A 922 22.85 0.83 -13.54
N LEU A 923 22.14 1.21 -12.49
CA LEU A 923 21.74 0.31 -11.40
C LEU A 923 20.31 -0.24 -11.58
N GLU A 924 19.50 0.32 -12.48
CA GLU A 924 18.19 -0.22 -12.82
C GLU A 924 18.31 -1.58 -13.54
N ASP A 925 19.42 -1.84 -14.26
CA ASP A 925 19.69 -3.13 -14.94
C ASP A 925 20.07 -4.29 -13.97
N LEU A 926 20.31 -4.02 -12.70
CA LEU A 926 20.66 -5.04 -11.69
C LEU A 926 19.50 -5.39 -10.74
N ALA A 927 18.35 -4.76 -10.90
CA ALA A 927 17.19 -4.92 -10.01
C ALA A 927 15.96 -5.56 -10.69
N TRP A 928 16.12 -6.19 -11.87
CA TRP A 928 15.07 -6.93 -12.58
C TRP A 928 15.40 -8.42 -12.68
#